data_d15360d9d077bfd3f615759cfe89edfb
#
_entry.id   d15360d9d077bfd3f615759cfe89edfb
#
_cell.length_a   1.000
_cell.length_b   1.000
_cell.length_c   1.000
_cell.angle_alpha   90.00
_cell.angle_beta   90.00
_cell.angle_gamma   90.00
#
_symmetry.space_group_name_H-M   'P 1'
#
loop_
_entity.id
_entity.type
_entity.pdbx_description
1 polymer ?
#
loop_
_entity_poly.entity_id
_entity_poly.type
_entity_poly.pdbx_seq_one_letter_code
_entity_poly.pdbx_strand_id
1 'polypeptide(L)'
;MNTGFIKVSAVSPRVTVANVEKNLQYALKTVKAESESGSSLIVFPELYLTAYTCGDLFLQDALIQSALDALIKFSKETAYSDAVICIGLPLRVSGRLYNCAAVLQSGAILGIVPKTYIPNYNEYYEKRWFASSEKVNCSSVIIDDEEVPFGSNLLFTLSSGAVLGVEICEDLWVPVPPSSELCLNGADIIANLSASNEAVTKNDYRKNIISVQSAKCFCAYVYASSGVGESSTDLVFSGACTIAENGAILSESERFAFDGSSASAFIDFEKLNSERVRNGSFSDNNEILRENDFTVIPAYVNEAEYDDIARSFYPYPFVPSNESERELRCGEILSIQSAGLAKRLAHTGLKKAVIGISGGLDSTLALLVAVKAMEMLSLPNENIICVTMPGFGTTDMTYNNAVELIKALNTTFKEIDIKPACLRHMSDIGHDSDIHDITYENTQARERTQILMDISNKVGGILVGTGDLSELALGWCTYNADHMSMYGVNCSVPKTLVRHLVRFEAEKLDGEIEQILLRVLATPVSPELLPPDENGNIKQKTEDKLGPYEVHDFYLYYFLRFGTKPQKLLFMASRAFSGKYSEEQLKEWLRLFIKRFFISQFKRSCLPDGPKVGSVSLSPRGDFRMPSDAEFTEWLKF
;
A
#
# COMPACT_ATOMS: atom_id res chain seq x y z
N MET A 1 -13.45 -17.56 -9.82
CA MET A 1 -12.24 -16.80 -10.23
C MET A 1 -11.44 -16.49 -9.00
N ASN A 2 -10.11 -16.56 -9.08
CA ASN A 2 -9.24 -16.32 -7.92
C ASN A 2 -9.16 -14.81 -7.67
N THR A 3 -9.76 -14.31 -6.57
CA THR A 3 -9.80 -12.87 -6.26
C THR A 3 -8.57 -12.40 -5.49
N GLY A 4 -7.89 -13.32 -4.81
CA GLY A 4 -6.79 -13.05 -3.90
C GLY A 4 -7.22 -12.43 -2.56
N PHE A 5 -8.52 -12.48 -2.23
CA PHE A 5 -9.05 -11.96 -0.98
C PHE A 5 -9.67 -13.05 -0.10
N ILE A 6 -9.32 -13.01 1.19
CA ILE A 6 -9.89 -13.88 2.22
C ILE A 6 -10.45 -13.00 3.34
N LYS A 7 -11.68 -13.27 3.78
CA LYS A 7 -12.25 -12.61 4.95
C LYS A 7 -11.79 -13.31 6.22
N VAL A 8 -11.24 -12.56 7.17
CA VAL A 8 -10.78 -13.05 8.46
C VAL A 8 -11.45 -12.29 9.59
N SER A 9 -11.66 -12.97 10.72
CA SER A 9 -12.24 -12.41 11.93
C SER A 9 -11.40 -12.74 13.15
N ALA A 10 -11.04 -11.73 13.91
CA ALA A 10 -10.51 -11.84 15.26
C ALA A 10 -11.68 -11.59 16.23
N VAL A 11 -11.97 -12.53 17.10
CA VAL A 11 -13.14 -12.47 17.98
C VAL A 11 -12.72 -12.50 19.44
N SER A 12 -13.42 -11.76 20.27
CA SER A 12 -13.31 -11.81 21.73
C SER A 12 -14.71 -11.95 22.34
N PRO A 13 -15.30 -13.16 22.27
CA PRO A 13 -16.63 -13.38 22.82
C PRO A 13 -16.59 -13.31 24.35
N ARG A 14 -17.79 -13.20 24.95
CA ARG A 14 -17.92 -13.29 26.40
C ARG A 14 -17.29 -14.59 26.91
N VAL A 15 -16.61 -14.51 28.06
CA VAL A 15 -16.00 -15.65 28.74
C VAL A 15 -16.44 -15.68 30.21
N THR A 16 -16.46 -16.87 30.80
CA THR A 16 -16.72 -17.09 32.21
C THR A 16 -15.62 -17.99 32.77
N VAL A 17 -14.87 -17.49 33.76
CA VAL A 17 -13.70 -18.19 34.32
C VAL A 17 -14.08 -19.58 34.82
N ALA A 18 -13.33 -20.60 34.39
CA ALA A 18 -13.50 -22.02 34.70
C ALA A 18 -14.88 -22.63 34.39
N ASN A 19 -15.71 -21.95 33.57
CA ASN A 19 -16.99 -22.49 33.13
C ASN A 19 -16.95 -22.88 31.64
N VAL A 20 -16.37 -24.06 31.39
CA VAL A 20 -16.11 -24.56 30.03
C VAL A 20 -17.38 -24.68 29.18
N GLU A 21 -18.48 -25.16 29.76
CA GLU A 21 -19.75 -25.34 29.02
C GLU A 21 -20.33 -23.98 28.54
N LYS A 22 -20.28 -22.92 29.37
CA LYS A 22 -20.72 -21.60 28.94
C LYS A 22 -19.81 -21.01 27.86
N ASN A 23 -18.51 -21.19 28.00
CA ASN A 23 -17.55 -20.70 27.03
C ASN A 23 -17.72 -21.40 25.68
N LEU A 24 -17.98 -22.72 25.70
CA LEU A 24 -18.33 -23.50 24.51
C LEU A 24 -19.58 -22.94 23.82
N GLN A 25 -20.65 -22.66 24.58
CA GLN A 25 -21.89 -22.11 24.02
C GLN A 25 -21.68 -20.72 23.40
N TYR A 26 -20.88 -19.85 24.02
CA TYR A 26 -20.51 -18.56 23.44
C TYR A 26 -19.66 -18.73 22.17
N ALA A 27 -18.71 -19.66 22.17
CA ALA A 27 -17.91 -19.96 20.99
C ALA A 27 -18.77 -20.43 19.81
N LEU A 28 -19.67 -21.39 20.04
CA LEU A 28 -20.59 -21.90 19.00
C LEU A 28 -21.47 -20.80 18.40
N LYS A 29 -22.02 -19.92 19.26
CA LYS A 29 -22.80 -18.76 18.79
C LYS A 29 -21.97 -17.82 17.93
N THR A 30 -20.71 -17.59 18.33
CA THR A 30 -19.79 -16.70 17.60
C THR A 30 -19.40 -17.30 16.26
N VAL A 31 -19.02 -18.59 16.21
CA VAL A 31 -18.71 -19.26 14.94
C VAL A 31 -19.89 -19.20 13.98
N LYS A 32 -21.11 -19.41 14.48
CA LYS A 32 -22.30 -19.31 13.63
C LYS A 32 -22.43 -17.90 13.01
N ALA A 33 -22.32 -16.86 13.83
CA ALA A 33 -22.47 -15.48 13.35
C ALA A 33 -21.36 -15.10 12.35
N GLU A 34 -20.09 -15.46 12.65
CA GLU A 34 -18.96 -15.14 11.78
C GLU A 34 -18.98 -15.97 10.47
N SER A 35 -19.42 -17.23 10.51
CA SER A 35 -19.60 -18.05 9.31
C SER A 35 -20.74 -17.51 8.42
N GLU A 36 -21.86 -17.11 9.01
CA GLU A 36 -22.97 -16.46 8.30
C GLU A 36 -22.54 -15.11 7.68
N SER A 37 -21.55 -14.42 8.29
CA SER A 37 -20.97 -13.20 7.73
C SER A 37 -19.91 -13.46 6.63
N GLY A 38 -19.62 -14.72 6.31
CA GLY A 38 -18.67 -15.14 5.28
C GLY A 38 -17.20 -15.13 5.71
N SER A 39 -16.89 -15.22 7.01
CA SER A 39 -15.52 -15.32 7.50
C SER A 39 -14.91 -16.68 7.19
N SER A 40 -13.76 -16.69 6.54
CA SER A 40 -13.01 -17.90 6.17
C SER A 40 -11.99 -18.34 7.24
N LEU A 41 -11.62 -17.41 8.13
CA LEU A 41 -10.77 -17.66 9.29
C LEU A 41 -11.36 -16.95 10.51
N ILE A 42 -11.51 -17.68 11.62
CA ILE A 42 -12.02 -17.14 12.89
C ILE A 42 -11.00 -17.45 13.99
N VAL A 43 -10.46 -16.41 14.62
CA VAL A 43 -9.42 -16.53 15.66
C VAL A 43 -9.98 -16.11 17.01
N PHE A 44 -9.99 -17.05 17.96
CA PHE A 44 -10.40 -16.87 19.35
C PHE A 44 -9.20 -16.48 20.24
N PRO A 45 -9.44 -16.01 21.48
CA PRO A 45 -8.38 -15.74 22.45
C PRO A 45 -7.65 -16.99 22.95
N GLU A 46 -6.49 -16.74 23.59
CA GLU A 46 -5.70 -17.70 24.33
C GLU A 46 -6.50 -18.34 25.47
N LEU A 47 -6.39 -19.67 25.64
CA LEU A 47 -7.08 -20.46 26.70
C LEU A 47 -8.60 -20.22 26.79
N TYR A 48 -9.22 -19.83 25.68
CA TYR A 48 -10.61 -19.37 25.66
C TYR A 48 -11.60 -20.38 26.27
N LEU A 49 -11.42 -21.69 26.03
CA LEU A 49 -12.37 -22.70 26.54
C LEU A 49 -12.44 -22.71 28.07
N THR A 50 -11.37 -22.40 28.79
CA THR A 50 -11.33 -22.33 30.25
C THR A 50 -11.44 -20.94 30.83
N ALA A 51 -11.15 -19.91 30.07
CA ALA A 51 -10.63 -18.60 30.38
C ALA A 51 -9.13 -18.67 30.75
N TYR A 52 -8.41 -17.55 30.54
CA TYR A 52 -6.99 -17.43 30.85
C TYR A 52 -6.71 -17.37 32.36
N THR A 53 -7.56 -16.73 33.13
CA THR A 53 -7.33 -16.38 34.54
C THR A 53 -7.73 -17.46 35.53
N CYS A 54 -7.62 -18.75 35.15
CA CYS A 54 -7.97 -19.87 36.01
C CYS A 54 -6.96 -20.16 37.14
N GLY A 55 -5.76 -19.62 37.09
CA GLY A 55 -4.75 -19.81 38.14
C GLY A 55 -4.42 -21.28 38.40
N ASP A 56 -4.28 -21.67 39.67
CA ASP A 56 -3.96 -23.07 40.07
C ASP A 56 -5.08 -24.07 39.73
N LEU A 57 -6.24 -23.65 39.24
CA LEU A 57 -7.25 -24.57 38.70
C LEU A 57 -6.75 -25.30 37.46
N PHE A 58 -5.74 -24.79 36.77
CA PHE A 58 -5.06 -25.56 35.70
C PHE A 58 -4.36 -26.82 36.18
N LEU A 59 -4.14 -27.00 37.48
CA LEU A 59 -3.62 -28.21 38.06
C LEU A 59 -4.73 -29.24 38.40
N GLN A 60 -6.00 -28.90 38.15
CA GLN A 60 -7.15 -29.75 38.42
C GLN A 60 -7.56 -30.55 37.17
N ASP A 61 -7.55 -31.88 37.26
CA ASP A 61 -7.90 -32.75 36.14
C ASP A 61 -9.31 -32.47 35.58
N ALA A 62 -10.26 -32.14 36.45
CA ALA A 62 -11.63 -31.82 36.04
C ALA A 62 -11.68 -30.66 35.02
N LEU A 63 -10.89 -29.61 35.20
CA LEU A 63 -10.88 -28.48 34.27
C LEU A 63 -10.22 -28.85 32.93
N ILE A 64 -9.10 -29.59 32.99
CA ILE A 64 -8.34 -30.00 31.80
C ILE A 64 -9.14 -30.98 30.94
N GLN A 65 -9.77 -31.97 31.60
CA GLN A 65 -10.61 -32.94 30.88
C GLN A 65 -11.86 -32.27 30.29
N SER A 66 -12.53 -31.41 31.05
CA SER A 66 -13.66 -30.64 30.51
C SER A 66 -13.29 -29.78 29.29
N ALA A 67 -12.09 -29.19 29.28
CA ALA A 67 -11.61 -28.41 28.12
C ALA A 67 -11.39 -29.27 26.88
N LEU A 68 -10.83 -30.50 27.06
CA LEU A 68 -10.66 -31.47 25.97
C LEU A 68 -12.02 -31.96 25.44
N ASP A 69 -12.93 -32.33 26.34
CA ASP A 69 -14.28 -32.79 25.97
C ASP A 69 -15.04 -31.68 25.22
N ALA A 70 -14.88 -30.43 25.65
CA ALA A 70 -15.46 -29.28 24.98
C ALA A 70 -14.83 -29.03 23.59
N LEU A 71 -13.53 -29.22 23.40
CA LEU A 71 -12.89 -29.14 22.08
C LEU A 71 -13.48 -30.18 21.12
N ILE A 72 -13.64 -31.42 21.55
CA ILE A 72 -14.21 -32.52 20.76
C ILE A 72 -15.66 -32.19 20.38
N LYS A 73 -16.45 -31.72 21.34
CA LYS A 73 -17.83 -31.29 21.10
C LYS A 73 -17.90 -30.07 20.15
N PHE A 74 -17.03 -29.10 20.37
CA PHE A 74 -16.95 -27.89 19.53
C PHE A 74 -16.61 -28.24 18.08
N SER A 75 -15.63 -29.14 17.87
CA SER A 75 -15.28 -29.61 16.52
C SER A 75 -16.52 -30.21 15.83
N LYS A 76 -17.22 -31.11 16.46
CA LYS A 76 -18.40 -31.80 15.89
C LYS A 76 -19.56 -30.81 15.62
N GLU A 77 -19.82 -29.88 16.55
CA GLU A 77 -20.92 -28.93 16.42
C GLU A 77 -20.64 -27.79 15.44
N THR A 78 -19.37 -27.57 15.07
CA THR A 78 -18.97 -26.60 14.03
C THR A 78 -18.76 -27.22 12.65
N ALA A 79 -19.10 -28.50 12.45
CA ALA A 79 -18.91 -29.22 11.19
C ALA A 79 -19.64 -28.60 9.97
N TYR A 80 -20.65 -27.77 10.21
CA TYR A 80 -21.36 -27.02 9.17
C TYR A 80 -20.56 -25.85 8.61
N SER A 81 -19.50 -25.42 9.29
CA SER A 81 -18.69 -24.25 8.91
C SER A 81 -17.49 -24.66 8.09
N ASP A 82 -17.31 -24.04 6.93
CA ASP A 82 -16.13 -24.18 6.10
C ASP A 82 -14.96 -23.29 6.57
N ALA A 83 -15.21 -22.41 7.57
CA ALA A 83 -14.16 -21.55 8.12
C ALA A 83 -13.12 -22.38 8.88
N VAL A 84 -11.85 -21.97 8.75
CA VAL A 84 -10.79 -22.43 9.67
C VAL A 84 -10.96 -21.68 10.99
N ILE A 85 -10.98 -22.43 12.10
CA ILE A 85 -11.20 -21.88 13.44
C ILE A 85 -9.97 -22.14 14.29
N CYS A 86 -9.40 -21.10 14.91
CA CYS A 86 -8.33 -21.19 15.89
C CYS A 86 -8.88 -20.90 17.28
N ILE A 87 -8.80 -21.84 18.24
CA ILE A 87 -9.34 -21.67 19.59
C ILE A 87 -8.36 -22.13 20.67
N GLY A 88 -8.23 -21.34 21.75
CA GLY A 88 -7.28 -21.60 22.83
C GLY A 88 -7.81 -22.58 23.89
N LEU A 89 -6.94 -23.52 24.33
CA LEU A 89 -7.23 -24.47 25.42
C LEU A 89 -5.95 -24.96 26.12
N PRO A 90 -6.04 -25.38 27.39
CA PRO A 90 -4.98 -26.17 28.03
C PRO A 90 -5.07 -27.64 27.58
N LEU A 91 -3.91 -28.27 27.27
CA LEU A 91 -3.86 -29.68 26.87
C LEU A 91 -2.72 -30.40 27.60
N ARG A 92 -3.03 -31.58 28.15
CA ARG A 92 -2.01 -32.45 28.75
C ARG A 92 -1.46 -33.44 27.72
N VAL A 93 -0.14 -33.41 27.52
CA VAL A 93 0.57 -34.30 26.59
C VAL A 93 1.82 -34.83 27.28
N SER A 94 2.00 -36.17 27.29
CA SER A 94 3.19 -36.84 27.83
C SER A 94 3.57 -36.37 29.25
N GLY A 95 2.57 -36.18 30.13
CA GLY A 95 2.77 -35.79 31.53
C GLY A 95 3.08 -34.30 31.75
N ARG A 96 2.98 -33.45 30.72
CA ARG A 96 3.12 -32.01 30.82
C ARG A 96 1.83 -31.34 30.37
N LEU A 97 1.58 -30.13 30.91
CA LEU A 97 0.48 -29.27 30.51
C LEU A 97 1.01 -28.20 29.56
N TYR A 98 0.32 -28.00 28.45
CA TYR A 98 0.63 -26.98 27.44
C TYR A 98 -0.53 -26.01 27.27
N ASN A 99 -0.21 -24.75 27.05
CA ASN A 99 -1.12 -23.76 26.56
C ASN A 99 -1.14 -23.87 25.02
N CYS A 100 -2.28 -24.21 24.45
CA CYS A 100 -2.38 -24.59 23.04
C CYS A 100 -3.44 -23.81 22.29
N ALA A 101 -3.21 -23.67 20.98
CA ALA A 101 -4.20 -23.30 19.99
C ALA A 101 -4.60 -24.53 19.17
N ALA A 102 -5.87 -24.90 19.17
CA ALA A 102 -6.41 -25.91 18.26
C ALA A 102 -6.87 -25.24 16.98
N VAL A 103 -6.50 -25.83 15.83
CA VAL A 103 -6.93 -25.41 14.49
C VAL A 103 -7.92 -26.45 13.98
N LEU A 104 -9.14 -26.01 13.67
CA LEU A 104 -10.25 -26.89 13.28
C LEU A 104 -10.87 -26.44 11.97
N GLN A 105 -11.48 -27.39 11.27
CA GLN A 105 -12.32 -27.10 10.10
C GLN A 105 -13.30 -28.24 9.84
N SER A 106 -14.55 -27.93 9.49
CA SER A 106 -15.57 -28.87 8.99
C SER A 106 -15.71 -30.14 9.86
N GLY A 107 -15.60 -30.00 11.17
CA GLY A 107 -15.72 -31.12 12.13
C GLY A 107 -14.41 -31.84 12.45
N ALA A 108 -13.30 -31.52 11.83
CA ALA A 108 -11.99 -32.10 12.07
C ALA A 108 -11.07 -31.18 12.87
N ILE A 109 -10.22 -31.73 13.73
CA ILE A 109 -9.10 -31.02 14.36
C ILE A 109 -7.89 -31.23 13.47
N LEU A 110 -7.50 -30.15 12.75
CA LEU A 110 -6.41 -30.22 11.79
C LEU A 110 -5.03 -30.26 12.43
N GLY A 111 -4.88 -29.63 13.59
CA GLY A 111 -3.61 -29.60 14.32
C GLY A 111 -3.71 -28.82 15.62
N ILE A 112 -2.74 -29.05 16.51
CA ILE A 112 -2.62 -28.33 17.79
C ILE A 112 -1.25 -27.69 17.90
N VAL A 113 -1.23 -26.37 18.13
CA VAL A 113 -0.01 -25.56 18.26
C VAL A 113 0.20 -25.20 19.72
N PRO A 114 1.25 -25.72 20.40
CA PRO A 114 1.61 -25.32 21.77
C PRO A 114 2.40 -24.00 21.76
N LYS A 115 2.16 -23.15 22.79
CA LYS A 115 2.87 -21.90 23.02
C LYS A 115 4.37 -22.11 23.17
N THR A 116 5.18 -21.28 22.51
CA THR A 116 6.63 -21.37 22.53
C THR A 116 7.24 -20.65 23.73
N TYR A 117 6.93 -19.38 23.87
CA TYR A 117 7.47 -18.55 24.94
C TYR A 117 6.48 -18.40 26.09
N ILE A 118 6.85 -18.95 27.26
CA ILE A 118 6.00 -18.95 28.45
C ILE A 118 6.41 -17.80 29.35
N PRO A 119 5.59 -16.74 29.52
CA PRO A 119 5.94 -15.59 30.35
C PRO A 119 6.02 -15.96 31.83
N ASN A 120 7.03 -15.40 32.51
CA ASN A 120 7.24 -15.62 33.94
C ASN A 120 7.92 -14.39 34.58
N TYR A 121 7.25 -13.26 34.49
CA TYR A 121 7.69 -11.98 35.03
C TYR A 121 6.47 -11.10 35.39
N ASN A 122 6.64 -10.19 36.35
CA ASN A 122 5.60 -9.30 36.88
C ASN A 122 4.29 -10.06 37.19
N GLU A 123 3.19 -9.67 36.58
CA GLU A 123 1.87 -10.29 36.72
C GLU A 123 1.72 -11.64 36.01
N TYR A 124 2.67 -12.03 35.19
CA TYR A 124 2.65 -13.30 34.45
C TYR A 124 3.53 -14.35 35.13
N TYR A 125 2.96 -15.53 35.42
CA TYR A 125 3.63 -16.67 36.06
C TYR A 125 3.20 -18.01 35.43
N GLU A 126 3.01 -18.04 34.11
CA GLU A 126 2.54 -19.20 33.35
C GLU A 126 3.47 -20.43 33.48
N LYS A 127 4.78 -20.23 33.70
CA LYS A 127 5.72 -21.38 33.93
C LYS A 127 5.37 -22.23 35.16
N ARG A 128 4.48 -21.73 36.03
CA ARG A 128 3.95 -22.49 37.14
C ARG A 128 3.10 -23.69 36.66
N TRP A 129 2.45 -23.56 35.49
CA TRP A 129 1.51 -24.53 34.96
C TRP A 129 1.96 -25.12 33.64
N PHE A 130 2.44 -24.32 32.70
CA PHE A 130 2.62 -24.67 31.31
C PHE A 130 4.09 -24.89 30.94
N ALA A 131 4.30 -25.89 30.07
CA ALA A 131 5.57 -26.16 29.43
C ALA A 131 5.65 -25.43 28.06
N SER A 132 6.85 -25.05 27.65
CA SER A 132 7.16 -24.52 26.31
C SER A 132 7.03 -25.61 25.25
N SER A 133 6.69 -25.23 24.02
CA SER A 133 6.71 -26.10 22.83
C SER A 133 8.07 -26.77 22.60
N GLU A 134 9.18 -26.15 23.02
CA GLU A 134 10.52 -26.76 22.99
C GLU A 134 10.66 -28.04 23.80
N LYS A 135 9.70 -28.32 24.69
CA LYS A 135 9.65 -29.57 25.50
C LYS A 135 8.77 -30.64 24.85
N VAL A 136 8.21 -30.39 23.69
CA VAL A 136 7.44 -31.34 22.91
C VAL A 136 8.37 -32.44 22.40
N ASN A 137 7.96 -33.69 22.58
CA ASN A 137 8.73 -34.87 22.18
C ASN A 137 7.91 -35.84 21.30
N CYS A 138 6.80 -35.38 20.75
CA CYS A 138 5.95 -36.12 19.84
C CYS A 138 5.50 -35.18 18.70
N SER A 139 5.24 -35.74 17.53
CA SER A 139 4.74 -34.99 16.36
C SER A 139 3.22 -35.02 16.25
N SER A 140 2.54 -35.84 17.08
CA SER A 140 1.09 -35.96 17.07
C SER A 140 0.57 -36.40 18.47
N VAL A 141 -0.73 -36.22 18.65
CA VAL A 141 -1.50 -36.65 19.83
C VAL A 141 -2.77 -37.38 19.38
N ILE A 142 -3.29 -38.27 20.21
CA ILE A 142 -4.58 -38.93 19.93
C ILE A 142 -5.69 -38.16 20.63
N ILE A 143 -6.67 -37.68 19.84
CA ILE A 143 -7.88 -36.97 20.31
C ILE A 143 -9.08 -37.61 19.62
N ASP A 144 -10.07 -38.11 20.40
CA ASP A 144 -11.28 -38.73 19.87
C ASP A 144 -10.97 -39.87 18.87
N ASP A 145 -9.98 -40.72 19.21
CA ASP A 145 -9.43 -41.81 18.40
C ASP A 145 -8.74 -41.41 17.08
N GLU A 146 -8.57 -40.12 16.83
CA GLU A 146 -7.89 -39.57 15.63
C GLU A 146 -6.47 -39.09 15.98
N GLU A 147 -5.53 -39.34 15.06
CA GLU A 147 -4.16 -38.80 15.16
C GLU A 147 -4.10 -37.36 14.69
N VAL A 148 -3.83 -36.41 15.60
CA VAL A 148 -3.79 -34.99 15.36
C VAL A 148 -2.35 -34.47 15.41
N PRO A 149 -1.82 -33.80 14.41
CA PRO A 149 -0.51 -33.12 14.42
C PRO A 149 -0.35 -32.20 15.64
N PHE A 150 0.82 -32.26 16.31
CA PHE A 150 1.12 -31.46 17.49
C PHE A 150 2.52 -30.86 17.43
N GLY A 151 2.61 -29.53 17.34
CA GLY A 151 3.90 -28.83 17.26
C GLY A 151 3.76 -27.35 16.96
N SER A 152 4.81 -26.57 17.21
CA SER A 152 4.87 -25.13 16.86
C SER A 152 5.27 -24.89 15.40
N ASN A 153 5.64 -25.94 14.65
CA ASN A 153 6.07 -25.92 13.27
C ASN A 153 4.98 -26.37 12.29
N LEU A 154 3.72 -26.10 12.59
CA LEU A 154 2.59 -26.44 11.72
C LEU A 154 2.22 -25.26 10.83
N LEU A 155 2.04 -25.53 9.54
CA LEU A 155 1.54 -24.60 8.53
C LEU A 155 0.26 -25.15 7.90
N PHE A 156 -0.78 -24.33 7.79
CA PHE A 156 -2.06 -24.74 7.22
C PHE A 156 -2.26 -24.08 5.86
N THR A 157 -2.16 -24.89 4.79
CA THR A 157 -2.30 -24.40 3.43
C THR A 157 -3.77 -24.35 3.03
N LEU A 158 -4.28 -23.16 2.78
CA LEU A 158 -5.64 -22.93 2.34
C LEU A 158 -5.78 -23.22 0.84
N SER A 159 -6.95 -23.70 0.42
CA SER A 159 -7.22 -24.01 -1.01
C SER A 159 -7.06 -22.80 -1.93
N SER A 160 -7.16 -21.59 -1.41
CA SER A 160 -6.84 -20.33 -2.11
C SER A 160 -5.35 -20.17 -2.46
N GLY A 161 -4.48 -20.97 -1.84
CA GLY A 161 -3.04 -20.87 -1.92
C GLY A 161 -2.40 -20.03 -0.82
N ALA A 162 -3.18 -19.36 0.02
CA ALA A 162 -2.66 -18.68 1.21
C ALA A 162 -2.27 -19.70 2.30
N VAL A 163 -1.30 -19.36 3.13
CA VAL A 163 -0.80 -20.22 4.20
C VAL A 163 -0.99 -19.55 5.55
N LEU A 164 -1.61 -20.27 6.50
CA LEU A 164 -1.83 -19.84 7.87
C LEU A 164 -0.75 -20.41 8.80
N GLY A 165 -0.14 -19.56 9.62
CA GLY A 165 0.68 -19.89 10.78
C GLY A 165 0.00 -19.45 12.06
N VAL A 166 0.30 -20.10 13.19
CA VAL A 166 -0.32 -19.82 14.49
C VAL A 166 0.75 -19.61 15.55
N GLU A 167 0.58 -18.55 16.35
CA GLU A 167 1.39 -18.29 17.55
C GLU A 167 0.51 -17.81 18.70
N ILE A 168 1.02 -17.80 19.95
CA ILE A 168 0.21 -17.53 21.13
C ILE A 168 0.83 -16.40 21.97
N CYS A 169 0.14 -15.28 22.06
CA CYS A 169 0.34 -14.16 22.99
C CYS A 169 1.81 -13.71 23.12
N GLU A 170 2.53 -14.18 24.16
CA GLU A 170 3.92 -13.82 24.45
C GLU A 170 4.86 -14.08 23.27
N ASP A 171 4.52 -15.01 22.40
CA ASP A 171 5.30 -15.33 21.21
C ASP A 171 5.54 -14.09 20.33
N LEU A 172 4.59 -13.11 20.28
CA LEU A 172 4.78 -11.84 19.57
C LEU A 172 5.75 -10.89 20.28
N TRP A 173 5.88 -10.96 21.62
CA TRP A 173 6.58 -9.93 22.40
C TRP A 173 8.08 -10.16 22.48
N VAL A 174 8.58 -11.32 22.05
CA VAL A 174 10.00 -11.63 22.02
C VAL A 174 10.72 -10.99 20.83
N PRO A 175 12.05 -10.82 20.89
CA PRO A 175 12.81 -10.20 19.79
C PRO A 175 12.70 -10.94 18.46
N VAL A 176 12.58 -12.27 18.47
CA VAL A 176 12.38 -13.13 17.30
C VAL A 176 11.13 -13.97 17.51
N PRO A 177 9.95 -13.46 17.12
CA PRO A 177 8.69 -14.19 17.25
C PRO A 177 8.65 -15.45 16.36
N PRO A 178 7.94 -16.53 16.76
CA PRO A 178 7.67 -17.68 15.89
C PRO A 178 7.06 -17.28 14.54
N SER A 179 6.23 -16.24 14.50
CA SER A 179 5.69 -15.71 13.24
C SER A 179 6.76 -15.32 12.23
N SER A 180 7.97 -14.96 12.66
CA SER A 180 9.08 -14.69 11.73
C SER A 180 9.49 -15.97 10.97
N GLU A 181 9.68 -17.09 11.68
CA GLU A 181 10.01 -18.36 11.05
C GLU A 181 8.85 -18.91 10.22
N LEU A 182 7.62 -18.85 10.75
CA LEU A 182 6.40 -19.25 10.03
C LEU A 182 6.28 -18.51 8.69
N CYS A 183 6.48 -17.18 8.68
CA CYS A 183 6.41 -16.38 7.46
C CYS A 183 7.55 -16.66 6.47
N LEU A 184 8.78 -16.88 6.96
CA LEU A 184 9.91 -17.29 6.13
C LEU A 184 9.69 -18.67 5.50
N ASN A 185 8.90 -19.55 6.15
CA ASN A 185 8.48 -20.84 5.61
C ASN A 185 7.13 -20.82 4.90
N GLY A 186 6.62 -19.63 4.55
CA GLY A 186 5.51 -19.45 3.62
C GLY A 186 4.20 -18.95 4.24
N ALA A 187 4.09 -18.78 5.56
CA ALA A 187 2.84 -18.27 6.15
C ALA A 187 2.54 -16.84 5.66
N ASP A 188 1.38 -16.64 5.05
CA ASP A 188 0.85 -15.34 4.60
C ASP A 188 0.00 -14.67 5.66
N ILE A 189 -0.59 -15.49 6.53
CA ILE A 189 -1.51 -15.07 7.59
C ILE A 189 -0.99 -15.64 8.91
N ILE A 190 -0.88 -14.81 9.93
CA ILE A 190 -0.56 -15.21 11.30
C ILE A 190 -1.79 -15.00 12.18
N ALA A 191 -2.25 -16.09 12.82
CA ALA A 191 -3.23 -16.03 13.89
C ALA A 191 -2.50 -15.98 15.24
N ASN A 192 -2.76 -14.94 16.02
CA ASN A 192 -2.23 -14.82 17.38
C ASN A 192 -3.38 -14.82 18.39
N LEU A 193 -3.44 -15.89 19.18
CA LEU A 193 -4.39 -16.04 20.26
C LEU A 193 -3.78 -15.45 21.53
N SER A 194 -4.37 -14.43 22.09
CA SER A 194 -3.79 -13.66 23.21
C SER A 194 -4.71 -13.57 24.42
N ALA A 195 -4.07 -13.32 25.56
CA ALA A 195 -4.70 -12.87 26.80
C ALA A 195 -3.82 -11.75 27.43
N SER A 196 -3.78 -10.60 26.75
CA SER A 196 -2.98 -9.47 27.18
C SER A 196 -3.83 -8.53 28.03
N ASN A 197 -3.40 -8.29 29.29
CA ASN A 197 -4.04 -7.36 30.19
C ASN A 197 -3.89 -5.91 29.69
N GLU A 198 -4.70 -5.02 30.23
CA GLU A 198 -4.63 -3.59 29.92
C GLU A 198 -3.83 -2.81 30.97
N ALA A 199 -3.02 -1.91 30.45
CA ALA A 199 -2.38 -0.83 31.21
C ALA A 199 -2.39 0.43 30.34
N VAL A 200 -2.23 1.59 30.96
CA VAL A 200 -2.17 2.86 30.21
C VAL A 200 -1.03 2.79 29.19
N THR A 201 -1.30 3.20 27.95
CA THR A 201 -0.39 3.16 26.80
C THR A 201 -0.09 1.78 26.20
N LYS A 202 -0.38 0.66 26.91
CA LYS A 202 -0.07 -0.70 26.42
C LYS A 202 -0.79 -1.04 25.10
N ASN A 203 -1.99 -0.50 24.88
CA ASN A 203 -2.71 -0.72 23.63
C ASN A 203 -1.97 -0.13 22.41
N ASP A 204 -1.41 1.07 22.54
CA ASP A 204 -0.66 1.70 21.45
C ASP A 204 0.63 0.93 21.16
N TYR A 205 1.33 0.50 22.22
CA TYR A 205 2.51 -0.36 22.06
C TYR A 205 2.16 -1.69 21.37
N ARG A 206 1.08 -2.37 21.80
CA ARG A 206 0.57 -3.62 21.17
C ARG A 206 0.27 -3.43 19.69
N LYS A 207 -0.44 -2.36 19.32
CA LYS A 207 -0.73 -2.03 17.92
C LYS A 207 0.55 -1.81 17.11
N ASN A 208 1.52 -1.13 17.69
CA ASN A 208 2.80 -0.89 17.04
C ASN A 208 3.56 -2.18 16.76
N ILE A 209 3.66 -3.11 17.72
CA ILE A 209 4.36 -4.39 17.48
C ILE A 209 3.63 -5.27 16.47
N ILE A 210 2.30 -5.32 16.48
CA ILE A 210 1.49 -6.02 15.47
C ILE A 210 1.76 -5.42 14.09
N SER A 211 1.69 -4.11 13.95
CA SER A 211 1.95 -3.40 12.70
C SER A 211 3.37 -3.66 12.18
N VAL A 212 4.38 -3.52 13.05
CA VAL A 212 5.78 -3.75 12.67
C VAL A 212 6.03 -5.20 12.28
N GLN A 213 5.49 -6.18 13.02
CA GLN A 213 5.65 -7.60 12.69
C GLN A 213 4.97 -7.96 11.37
N SER A 214 3.74 -7.46 11.15
CA SER A 214 3.04 -7.60 9.87
C SER A 214 3.84 -7.01 8.69
N ALA A 215 4.45 -5.84 8.86
CA ALA A 215 5.27 -5.18 7.83
C ALA A 215 6.57 -5.93 7.56
N LYS A 216 7.31 -6.33 8.59
CA LYS A 216 8.59 -7.06 8.46
C LYS A 216 8.43 -8.40 7.76
N CYS A 217 7.34 -9.10 8.05
CA CYS A 217 7.07 -10.44 7.53
C CYS A 217 6.24 -10.44 6.26
N PHE A 218 5.83 -9.26 5.75
CA PHE A 218 4.90 -9.15 4.62
C PHE A 218 3.72 -10.10 4.79
N CYS A 219 3.04 -10.03 5.94
CA CYS A 219 1.93 -10.93 6.27
C CYS A 219 0.70 -10.15 6.73
N ALA A 220 -0.44 -10.84 6.73
CA ALA A 220 -1.59 -10.43 7.51
C ALA A 220 -1.43 -10.96 8.93
N TYR A 221 -1.77 -10.15 9.92
CA TYR A 221 -1.67 -10.50 11.33
C TYR A 221 -3.04 -10.35 12.00
N VAL A 222 -3.60 -11.49 12.48
CA VAL A 222 -4.92 -11.58 13.07
C VAL A 222 -4.77 -11.82 14.56
N TYR A 223 -4.96 -10.78 15.35
CA TYR A 223 -4.74 -10.77 16.80
C TYR A 223 -6.08 -10.75 17.54
N ALA A 224 -6.33 -11.75 18.38
CA ALA A 224 -7.54 -11.87 19.20
C ALA A 224 -7.16 -11.98 20.68
N SER A 225 -7.66 -11.08 21.54
CA SER A 225 -7.31 -11.06 22.97
C SER A 225 -8.52 -11.25 23.87
N SER A 226 -8.29 -11.85 25.03
CA SER A 226 -9.30 -12.04 26.09
C SER A 226 -9.96 -10.73 26.53
N GLY A 227 -11.23 -10.81 26.86
CA GLY A 227 -12.08 -9.66 27.21
C GLY A 227 -12.43 -9.56 28.70
N VAL A 228 -13.34 -8.65 29.01
CA VAL A 228 -13.73 -8.27 30.39
C VAL A 228 -14.37 -9.40 31.22
N GLY A 229 -14.65 -10.56 30.62
CA GLY A 229 -15.15 -11.74 31.33
C GLY A 229 -14.09 -12.53 32.09
N GLU A 230 -12.79 -12.20 31.91
CA GLU A 230 -11.69 -12.73 32.70
C GLU A 230 -11.75 -12.25 34.15
N SER A 231 -11.02 -12.92 35.05
CA SER A 231 -10.97 -12.50 36.47
C SER A 231 -10.35 -11.11 36.60
N SER A 232 -10.98 -10.28 37.42
CA SER A 232 -10.53 -8.93 37.75
C SER A 232 -9.81 -8.87 39.11
N THR A 233 -9.24 -9.97 39.59
CA THR A 233 -8.53 -10.01 40.88
C THR A 233 -7.43 -8.97 40.93
N ASP A 234 -6.55 -8.92 39.92
CA ASP A 234 -5.46 -7.93 39.84
C ASP A 234 -5.37 -7.26 38.46
N LEU A 235 -5.94 -7.87 37.43
CA LEU A 235 -5.80 -7.47 36.03
C LEU A 235 -7.16 -7.21 35.38
N VAL A 236 -7.16 -6.41 34.32
CA VAL A 236 -8.34 -6.20 33.47
C VAL A 236 -7.96 -6.48 32.04
N PHE A 237 -8.83 -7.14 31.29
CA PHE A 237 -8.69 -7.49 29.91
C PHE A 237 -9.74 -6.75 29.07
N SER A 238 -9.38 -6.30 27.90
CA SER A 238 -10.27 -5.41 27.13
C SER A 238 -10.98 -6.06 25.95
N GLY A 239 -10.57 -7.25 25.53
CA GLY A 239 -11.09 -7.86 24.30
C GLY A 239 -10.55 -7.21 23.03
N ALA A 240 -9.35 -6.63 23.07
CA ALA A 240 -8.76 -5.99 21.91
C ALA A 240 -8.49 -7.00 20.80
N CYS A 241 -9.20 -6.86 19.68
CA CYS A 241 -8.94 -7.59 18.44
C CYS A 241 -8.40 -6.61 17.40
N THR A 242 -7.35 -7.02 16.69
CA THR A 242 -6.68 -6.16 15.69
C THR A 242 -6.29 -7.00 14.48
N ILE A 243 -6.60 -6.50 13.29
CA ILE A 243 -6.19 -7.12 12.02
C ILE A 243 -5.29 -6.15 11.29
N ALA A 244 -4.07 -6.58 10.97
CA ALA A 244 -3.10 -5.82 10.20
C ALA A 244 -2.74 -6.53 8.90
N GLU A 245 -2.37 -5.78 7.84
CA GLU A 245 -1.88 -6.28 6.56
C GLU A 245 -0.69 -5.44 6.12
N ASN A 246 0.49 -6.05 6.04
CA ASN A 246 1.73 -5.37 5.62
C ASN A 246 1.93 -4.02 6.34
N GLY A 247 1.76 -4.01 7.65
CA GLY A 247 1.94 -2.87 8.53
C GLY A 247 0.74 -1.93 8.69
N ALA A 248 -0.26 -2.03 7.83
CA ALA A 248 -1.47 -1.23 7.94
C ALA A 248 -2.51 -1.92 8.84
N ILE A 249 -3.04 -1.23 9.83
CA ILE A 249 -4.20 -1.71 10.60
C ILE A 249 -5.45 -1.59 9.72
N LEU A 250 -6.10 -2.72 9.46
CA LEU A 250 -7.31 -2.78 8.63
C LEU A 250 -8.59 -2.67 9.46
N SER A 251 -8.61 -3.29 10.66
CA SER A 251 -9.78 -3.32 11.53
C SER A 251 -9.37 -3.49 12.99
N GLU A 252 -10.15 -2.90 13.87
CA GLU A 252 -10.03 -3.01 15.33
C GLU A 252 -11.42 -3.23 15.94
N SER A 253 -11.47 -4.01 17.03
CA SER A 253 -12.69 -4.19 17.81
C SER A 253 -12.90 -3.04 18.82
N GLU A 254 -14.14 -2.90 19.28
CA GLU A 254 -14.43 -2.15 20.50
C GLU A 254 -13.75 -2.83 21.70
N ARG A 255 -13.10 -2.03 22.55
CA ARG A 255 -12.49 -2.51 23.79
C ARG A 255 -13.43 -2.36 24.98
N PHE A 256 -13.28 -3.24 25.96
CA PHE A 256 -14.07 -3.27 27.19
C PHE A 256 -15.57 -3.57 27.01
N ALA A 257 -15.93 -4.24 25.92
CA ALA A 257 -17.28 -4.69 25.66
C ALA A 257 -17.62 -5.92 26.49
N PHE A 258 -18.67 -5.86 27.34
CA PHE A 258 -19.10 -6.98 28.22
C PHE A 258 -19.76 -8.14 27.46
N ASP A 259 -20.38 -7.87 26.33
CA ASP A 259 -21.05 -8.87 25.51
C ASP A 259 -20.11 -9.52 24.47
N GLY A 260 -18.84 -9.13 24.51
CA GLY A 260 -17.83 -9.51 23.52
C GLY A 260 -17.77 -8.54 22.36
N SER A 261 -16.71 -8.68 21.56
CA SER A 261 -16.44 -7.84 20.38
C SER A 261 -15.73 -8.66 19.32
N SER A 262 -15.74 -8.16 18.08
CA SER A 262 -14.97 -8.74 16.96
C SER A 262 -14.43 -7.65 16.04
N ALA A 263 -13.38 -7.99 15.31
CA ALA A 263 -12.84 -7.22 14.20
C ALA A 263 -12.78 -8.13 12.98
N SER A 264 -13.26 -7.66 11.83
CA SER A 264 -13.22 -8.43 10.57
C SER A 264 -12.63 -7.58 9.46
N ALA A 265 -11.88 -8.22 8.55
CA ALA A 265 -11.31 -7.58 7.38
C ALA A 265 -11.12 -8.57 6.21
N PHE A 266 -11.11 -8.04 4.99
CA PHE A 266 -10.66 -8.78 3.80
C PHE A 266 -9.16 -8.57 3.61
N ILE A 267 -8.40 -9.66 3.61
CA ILE A 267 -6.95 -9.69 3.43
C ILE A 267 -6.63 -9.95 1.98
N ASP A 268 -5.71 -9.17 1.41
CA ASP A 268 -5.17 -9.34 0.06
C ASP A 268 -3.83 -10.12 0.12
N PHE A 269 -3.89 -11.46 0.08
CA PHE A 269 -2.69 -12.29 0.14
C PHE A 269 -1.87 -12.26 -1.16
N GLU A 270 -2.48 -11.98 -2.33
CA GLU A 270 -1.71 -11.79 -3.57
C GLU A 270 -0.80 -10.55 -3.50
N LYS A 271 -1.28 -9.48 -2.87
CA LYS A 271 -0.47 -8.29 -2.59
C LYS A 271 0.72 -8.63 -1.69
N LEU A 272 0.51 -9.41 -0.62
CA LEU A 272 1.56 -9.83 0.29
C LEU A 272 2.63 -10.66 -0.42
N ASN A 273 2.21 -11.62 -1.24
CA ASN A 273 3.11 -12.44 -2.06
C ASN A 273 3.90 -11.60 -3.08
N SER A 274 3.28 -10.61 -3.70
CA SER A 274 3.97 -9.68 -4.60
C SER A 274 5.09 -8.90 -3.90
N GLU A 275 4.87 -8.48 -2.66
CA GLU A 275 5.90 -7.79 -1.86
C GLU A 275 7.08 -8.72 -1.55
N ARG A 276 6.84 -9.96 -1.16
CA ARG A 276 7.88 -10.96 -0.87
C ARG A 276 8.73 -11.26 -2.09
N VAL A 277 8.13 -11.50 -3.26
CA VAL A 277 8.84 -11.78 -4.51
C VAL A 277 9.77 -10.62 -4.91
N ARG A 278 9.39 -9.39 -4.60
CA ARG A 278 10.19 -8.19 -4.91
C ARG A 278 11.30 -7.91 -3.89
N ASN A 279 11.21 -8.50 -2.72
CA ASN A 279 12.17 -8.30 -1.63
C ASN A 279 13.12 -9.49 -1.52
N GLY A 280 14.24 -9.46 -2.26
CA GLY A 280 15.25 -10.52 -2.25
C GLY A 280 15.81 -10.81 -0.85
N SER A 281 15.99 -9.77 -0.03
CA SER A 281 16.50 -9.94 1.35
C SER A 281 15.56 -10.76 2.24
N PHE A 282 14.24 -10.74 1.97
CA PHE A 282 13.30 -11.60 2.67
C PHE A 282 13.55 -13.07 2.33
N SER A 283 13.73 -13.38 1.05
CA SER A 283 14.04 -14.74 0.58
C SER A 283 15.41 -15.24 1.08
N ASP A 284 16.43 -14.37 1.05
CA ASP A 284 17.79 -14.69 1.51
C ASP A 284 17.80 -15.08 3.00
N ASN A 285 16.94 -14.44 3.80
CA ASN A 285 16.86 -14.73 5.24
C ASN A 285 16.30 -16.15 5.53
N ASN A 286 15.52 -16.71 4.63
CA ASN A 286 15.02 -18.09 4.75
C ASN A 286 16.15 -19.13 4.66
N GLU A 287 17.23 -18.84 3.95
CA GLU A 287 18.38 -19.79 3.84
C GLU A 287 19.08 -20.00 5.17
N ILE A 288 18.99 -19.06 6.10
CA ILE A 288 19.61 -19.11 7.44
C ILE A 288 18.81 -20.02 8.39
N LEU A 289 17.49 -20.19 8.16
CA LEU A 289 16.55 -20.84 9.08
C LEU A 289 16.09 -22.25 8.61
N ARG A 290 16.76 -22.85 7.62
CA ARG A 290 16.38 -24.15 7.01
C ARG A 290 16.51 -25.39 7.92
N GLU A 291 16.84 -25.23 9.19
CA GLU A 291 17.03 -26.37 10.10
C GLU A 291 15.72 -26.95 10.68
N ASN A 292 14.59 -26.28 10.51
CA ASN A 292 13.31 -26.73 11.05
C ASN A 292 12.41 -27.33 9.95
N ASP A 293 12.08 -28.63 10.08
CA ASP A 293 11.09 -29.28 9.23
C ASP A 293 9.68 -28.80 9.63
N PHE A 294 9.01 -28.10 8.73
CA PHE A 294 7.61 -27.69 8.91
C PHE A 294 6.65 -28.75 8.38
N THR A 295 5.60 -29.01 9.14
CA THR A 295 4.50 -29.89 8.71
C THR A 295 3.42 -29.07 8.04
N VAL A 296 3.16 -29.36 6.77
CA VAL A 296 2.14 -28.67 5.97
C VAL A 296 0.84 -29.49 6.00
N ILE A 297 -0.23 -28.86 6.45
CA ILE A 297 -1.55 -29.46 6.63
C ILE A 297 -2.55 -28.77 5.69
N PRO A 298 -3.25 -29.50 4.82
CA PRO A 298 -4.23 -28.90 3.93
C PRO A 298 -5.49 -28.46 4.67
N ALA A 299 -6.01 -27.28 4.31
CA ALA A 299 -7.29 -26.76 4.75
C ALA A 299 -8.06 -26.18 3.55
N TYR A 300 -9.38 -26.22 3.59
CA TYR A 300 -10.22 -25.85 2.45
C TYR A 300 -10.97 -24.54 2.74
N VAL A 301 -10.46 -23.45 2.23
CA VAL A 301 -11.07 -22.12 2.35
C VAL A 301 -11.37 -21.56 0.99
N ASN A 302 -12.61 -21.15 0.75
CA ASN A 302 -13.00 -20.45 -0.45
C ASN A 302 -12.53 -18.99 -0.36
N GLU A 303 -12.05 -18.44 -1.48
CA GLU A 303 -11.84 -17.01 -1.60
C GLU A 303 -13.19 -16.29 -1.64
N ALA A 304 -13.18 -15.04 -1.17
CA ALA A 304 -14.35 -14.18 -1.31
C ALA A 304 -14.63 -13.88 -2.79
N GLU A 305 -15.88 -13.93 -3.19
CA GLU A 305 -16.30 -13.44 -4.51
C GLU A 305 -16.20 -11.90 -4.54
N TYR A 306 -15.97 -11.32 -5.74
CA TYR A 306 -15.81 -9.87 -5.86
C TYR A 306 -16.99 -9.07 -5.31
N ASP A 307 -18.21 -9.59 -5.46
CA ASP A 307 -19.43 -8.93 -4.99
C ASP A 307 -19.53 -8.87 -3.46
N ASP A 308 -18.93 -9.85 -2.77
CA ASP A 308 -18.95 -9.97 -1.31
C ASP A 308 -17.83 -9.15 -0.62
N ILE A 309 -16.83 -8.67 -1.38
CA ILE A 309 -15.68 -7.96 -0.81
C ILE A 309 -16.07 -6.53 -0.41
N ALA A 310 -16.30 -6.32 0.88
CA ALA A 310 -16.59 -5.02 1.46
C ALA A 310 -15.32 -4.24 1.85
N ARG A 311 -14.32 -4.23 0.97
CA ARG A 311 -13.06 -3.48 1.17
C ARG A 311 -13.12 -2.16 0.41
N SER A 312 -12.80 -1.06 1.08
CA SER A 312 -12.63 0.25 0.44
C SER A 312 -11.21 0.43 -0.08
N PHE A 313 -11.10 1.12 -1.22
CA PHE A 313 -9.80 1.48 -1.80
C PHE A 313 -9.74 3.00 -1.94
N TYR A 314 -8.64 3.60 -1.48
CA TYR A 314 -8.45 5.03 -1.57
C TYR A 314 -8.18 5.43 -3.03
N PRO A 315 -8.95 6.37 -3.61
CA PRO A 315 -8.86 6.68 -5.04
C PRO A 315 -7.57 7.43 -5.43
N TYR A 316 -6.85 8.01 -4.47
CA TYR A 316 -5.66 8.81 -4.70
C TYR A 316 -4.43 8.23 -4.00
N PRO A 317 -3.93 7.02 -4.39
CA PRO A 317 -2.93 6.27 -3.61
C PRO A 317 -1.57 6.97 -3.47
N PHE A 318 -1.28 7.98 -4.29
CA PHE A 318 -0.08 8.79 -4.18
C PHE A 318 -0.23 10.02 -3.27
N VAL A 319 -1.46 10.42 -2.97
CA VAL A 319 -1.75 11.62 -2.19
C VAL A 319 -1.90 11.22 -0.71
N PRO A 320 -1.24 11.93 0.23
CA PRO A 320 -1.44 11.68 1.66
C PRO A 320 -2.93 11.77 2.04
N SER A 321 -3.47 10.69 2.60
CA SER A 321 -4.88 10.59 3.02
C SER A 321 -5.13 11.17 4.41
N ASN A 322 -4.11 11.24 5.24
CA ASN A 322 -4.19 11.75 6.61
C ASN A 322 -3.85 13.25 6.64
N GLU A 323 -4.81 14.07 6.97
CA GLU A 323 -4.65 15.53 6.99
C GLU A 323 -3.67 16.00 8.07
N SER A 324 -3.58 15.29 9.20
CA SER A 324 -2.61 15.61 10.26
C SER A 324 -1.14 15.36 9.86
N GLU A 325 -0.91 14.47 8.91
CA GLU A 325 0.44 14.18 8.37
C GLU A 325 0.73 14.91 7.06
N ARG A 326 -0.25 15.59 6.49
CA ARG A 326 -0.16 16.23 5.19
C ARG A 326 1.02 17.20 5.10
N GLU A 327 1.18 18.04 6.12
CA GLU A 327 2.28 19.02 6.16
C GLU A 327 3.65 18.36 6.13
N LEU A 328 3.82 17.33 6.97
CA LEU A 328 5.07 16.57 7.04
C LEU A 328 5.38 15.91 5.69
N ARG A 329 4.42 15.17 5.13
CA ARG A 329 4.63 14.41 3.89
C ARG A 329 4.82 15.28 2.66
N CYS A 330 4.04 16.35 2.50
CA CYS A 330 4.24 17.30 1.40
C CYS A 330 5.59 18.01 1.53
N GLY A 331 5.98 18.40 2.75
CA GLY A 331 7.29 18.99 3.03
C GLY A 331 8.45 18.04 2.67
N GLU A 332 8.34 16.75 3.01
CA GLU A 332 9.32 15.73 2.65
C GLU A 332 9.45 15.56 1.13
N ILE A 333 8.34 15.47 0.40
CA ILE A 333 8.35 15.33 -1.06
C ILE A 333 9.08 16.52 -1.71
N LEU A 334 8.70 17.75 -1.35
CA LEU A 334 9.34 18.95 -1.86
C LEU A 334 10.82 19.03 -1.49
N SER A 335 11.18 18.62 -0.27
CA SER A 335 12.57 18.56 0.17
C SER A 335 13.39 17.55 -0.64
N ILE A 336 12.85 16.37 -0.92
CA ILE A 336 13.51 15.35 -1.77
C ILE A 336 13.73 15.90 -3.18
N GLN A 337 12.72 16.53 -3.79
CA GLN A 337 12.82 17.11 -5.12
C GLN A 337 13.88 18.23 -5.16
N SER A 338 13.83 19.15 -4.21
CA SER A 338 14.72 20.31 -4.15
C SER A 338 16.16 19.93 -3.81
N ALA A 339 16.37 19.01 -2.86
CA ALA A 339 17.69 18.51 -2.52
C ALA A 339 18.36 17.78 -3.71
N GLY A 340 17.56 17.03 -4.49
CA GLY A 340 18.05 16.38 -5.71
C GLY A 340 18.60 17.39 -6.73
N LEU A 341 17.85 18.45 -7.01
CA LEU A 341 18.29 19.53 -7.91
C LEU A 341 19.46 20.31 -7.32
N ALA A 342 19.40 20.69 -6.05
CA ALA A 342 20.49 21.40 -5.36
C ALA A 342 21.79 20.61 -5.41
N LYS A 343 21.74 19.29 -5.14
CA LYS A 343 22.92 18.40 -5.26
C LYS A 343 23.47 18.36 -6.66
N ARG A 344 22.64 18.36 -7.69
CA ARG A 344 23.09 18.34 -9.10
C ARG A 344 23.80 19.65 -9.43
N LEU A 345 23.25 20.80 -9.07
CA LEU A 345 23.86 22.12 -9.24
C LEU A 345 25.20 22.21 -8.49
N ALA A 346 25.24 21.84 -7.22
CA ALA A 346 26.45 21.86 -6.42
C ALA A 346 27.55 20.96 -6.98
N HIS A 347 27.20 19.75 -7.46
CA HIS A 347 28.16 18.81 -8.03
C HIS A 347 28.80 19.32 -9.31
N THR A 348 27.99 19.91 -10.20
CA THR A 348 28.47 20.43 -11.49
C THR A 348 29.17 21.79 -11.37
N GLY A 349 29.03 22.47 -10.25
CA GLY A 349 29.49 23.85 -10.05
C GLY A 349 28.63 24.91 -10.78
N LEU A 350 27.55 24.48 -11.44
CA LEU A 350 26.62 25.38 -12.13
C LEU A 350 25.75 26.10 -11.12
N LYS A 351 25.49 27.38 -11.35
CA LYS A 351 24.71 28.24 -10.46
C LYS A 351 23.37 28.67 -11.03
N LYS A 352 23.07 28.28 -12.26
CA LYS A 352 21.86 28.67 -12.98
C LYS A 352 20.99 27.46 -13.34
N ALA A 353 19.69 27.62 -13.22
CA ALA A 353 18.68 26.68 -13.71
C ALA A 353 17.86 27.34 -14.83
N VAL A 354 17.61 26.60 -15.90
CA VAL A 354 16.73 27.05 -17.00
C VAL A 354 15.47 26.21 -16.96
N ILE A 355 14.31 26.83 -17.04
CA ILE A 355 13.01 26.14 -16.98
C ILE A 355 12.08 26.75 -18.03
N GLY A 356 11.42 25.91 -18.83
CA GLY A 356 10.31 26.31 -19.68
C GLY A 356 9.04 26.46 -18.84
N ILE A 357 8.45 27.64 -18.81
CA ILE A 357 7.23 27.93 -18.05
C ILE A 357 6.05 28.10 -19.00
N SER A 358 5.14 27.16 -18.99
CA SER A 358 3.90 27.17 -19.77
C SER A 358 2.73 27.85 -19.04
N GLY A 359 2.82 28.03 -17.72
CA GLY A 359 1.71 28.46 -16.87
C GLY A 359 0.78 27.31 -16.43
N GLY A 360 1.13 26.06 -16.74
CA GLY A 360 0.46 24.84 -16.27
C GLY A 360 1.06 24.30 -14.97
N LEU A 361 0.41 23.26 -14.40
CA LEU A 361 0.74 22.67 -13.10
C LEU A 361 2.18 22.17 -12.98
N ASP A 362 2.68 21.48 -14.00
CA ASP A 362 3.98 20.79 -13.94
C ASP A 362 5.15 21.78 -13.94
N SER A 363 5.10 22.77 -14.81
CA SER A 363 6.09 23.83 -14.86
C SER A 363 6.04 24.72 -13.61
N THR A 364 4.86 24.91 -13.02
CA THR A 364 4.68 25.62 -11.75
C THR A 364 5.34 24.85 -10.60
N LEU A 365 5.08 23.56 -10.46
CA LEU A 365 5.73 22.74 -9.41
C LEU A 365 7.26 22.73 -9.60
N ALA A 366 7.74 22.55 -10.84
CA ALA A 366 9.18 22.56 -11.12
C ALA A 366 9.84 23.90 -10.76
N LEU A 367 9.15 25.01 -10.96
CA LEU A 367 9.64 26.34 -10.57
C LEU A 367 9.70 26.49 -9.05
N LEU A 368 8.66 26.07 -8.32
CA LEU A 368 8.65 26.09 -6.85
C LEU A 368 9.78 25.22 -6.25
N VAL A 369 10.01 24.04 -6.83
CA VAL A 369 11.15 23.16 -6.46
C VAL A 369 12.49 23.84 -6.74
N ALA A 370 12.63 24.53 -7.88
CA ALA A 370 13.86 25.23 -8.22
C ALA A 370 14.14 26.41 -7.26
N VAL A 371 13.11 27.16 -6.87
CA VAL A 371 13.25 28.24 -5.85
C VAL A 371 13.78 27.66 -4.54
N LYS A 372 13.18 26.56 -4.03
CA LYS A 372 13.65 25.90 -2.82
C LYS A 372 15.09 25.35 -2.97
N ALA A 373 15.45 24.85 -4.15
CA ALA A 373 16.82 24.40 -4.41
C ALA A 373 17.84 25.55 -4.40
N MET A 374 17.48 26.72 -4.93
CA MET A 374 18.33 27.93 -4.85
C MET A 374 18.48 28.40 -3.40
N GLU A 375 17.40 28.38 -2.63
CA GLU A 375 17.43 28.72 -1.19
C GLU A 375 18.38 27.77 -0.43
N MET A 376 18.31 26.46 -0.64
CA MET A 376 19.23 25.47 -0.05
C MET A 376 20.72 25.75 -0.34
N LEU A 377 20.98 26.32 -1.52
CA LEU A 377 22.35 26.67 -1.97
C LEU A 377 22.74 28.10 -1.62
N SER A 378 21.88 28.89 -0.99
CA SER A 378 22.06 30.32 -0.75
C SER A 378 22.37 31.10 -2.05
N LEU A 379 21.70 30.70 -3.14
CA LEU A 379 21.77 31.36 -4.43
C LEU A 379 20.52 32.23 -4.65
N PRO A 380 20.65 33.36 -5.35
CA PRO A 380 19.51 34.24 -5.62
C PRO A 380 18.55 33.63 -6.65
N ASN A 381 17.25 33.93 -6.54
CA ASN A 381 16.22 33.43 -7.46
C ASN A 381 16.40 33.91 -8.91
N GLU A 382 17.08 35.03 -9.14
CA GLU A 382 17.45 35.53 -10.47
C GLU A 382 18.34 34.53 -11.24
N ASN A 383 18.95 33.58 -10.57
CA ASN A 383 19.66 32.47 -11.20
C ASN A 383 18.74 31.41 -11.83
N ILE A 384 17.43 31.47 -11.59
CA ILE A 384 16.44 30.68 -12.30
C ILE A 384 16.00 31.47 -13.54
N ILE A 385 16.35 30.95 -14.71
CA ILE A 385 15.98 31.57 -15.99
C ILE A 385 14.72 30.89 -16.50
N CYS A 386 13.61 31.56 -16.33
CA CYS A 386 12.29 31.11 -16.76
C CYS A 386 12.04 31.57 -18.19
N VAL A 387 11.79 30.63 -19.09
CA VAL A 387 11.57 30.92 -20.51
C VAL A 387 10.13 30.60 -20.87
N THR A 388 9.36 31.64 -21.26
CA THR A 388 8.02 31.47 -21.82
C THR A 388 8.13 31.51 -23.35
N MET A 389 7.54 30.51 -23.99
CA MET A 389 7.67 30.31 -25.44
C MET A 389 6.29 30.20 -26.09
N PRO A 390 5.62 31.36 -26.35
CA PRO A 390 4.32 31.35 -27.02
C PRO A 390 4.37 30.65 -28.38
N GLY A 391 3.47 29.68 -28.56
CA GLY A 391 3.25 28.94 -29.79
C GLY A 391 1.86 29.17 -30.35
N PHE A 392 1.39 28.31 -31.24
CA PHE A 392 0.08 28.46 -31.86
C PHE A 392 -1.09 28.14 -30.92
N GLY A 393 -0.86 27.31 -29.87
CA GLY A 393 -1.87 26.90 -28.91
C GLY A 393 -1.85 27.65 -27.58
N THR A 394 -0.94 28.59 -27.38
CA THR A 394 -0.81 29.35 -26.13
C THR A 394 -2.02 30.25 -25.91
N THR A 395 -2.66 30.17 -24.74
CA THR A 395 -3.78 31.03 -24.35
C THR A 395 -3.32 32.23 -23.50
N ASP A 396 -4.09 33.33 -23.52
CA ASP A 396 -3.78 34.49 -22.67
C ASP A 396 -3.78 34.13 -21.17
N MET A 397 -4.64 33.20 -20.74
CA MET A 397 -4.74 32.80 -19.35
C MET A 397 -3.46 32.11 -18.87
N THR A 398 -2.97 31.13 -19.60
CA THR A 398 -1.76 30.38 -19.24
C THR A 398 -0.51 31.24 -19.36
N TYR A 399 -0.46 32.08 -20.40
CA TYR A 399 0.61 33.04 -20.56
C TYR A 399 0.68 34.02 -19.37
N ASN A 400 -0.44 34.63 -18.96
CA ASN A 400 -0.47 35.55 -17.83
C ASN A 400 -0.08 34.85 -16.52
N ASN A 401 -0.59 33.65 -16.26
CA ASN A 401 -0.19 32.83 -15.09
C ASN A 401 1.34 32.62 -15.05
N ALA A 402 1.95 32.31 -16.20
CA ALA A 402 3.40 32.11 -16.30
C ALA A 402 4.15 33.38 -15.95
N VAL A 403 3.81 34.51 -16.59
CA VAL A 403 4.52 35.79 -16.45
C VAL A 403 4.38 36.36 -15.04
N GLU A 404 3.19 36.32 -14.46
CA GLU A 404 2.94 36.79 -13.10
C GLU A 404 3.69 35.98 -12.08
N LEU A 405 3.68 34.63 -12.19
CA LEU A 405 4.39 33.73 -11.26
C LEU A 405 5.91 33.97 -11.30
N ILE A 406 6.50 34.11 -12.51
CA ILE A 406 7.92 34.37 -12.71
C ILE A 406 8.33 35.67 -12.01
N LYS A 407 7.51 36.71 -12.14
CA LYS A 407 7.77 38.02 -11.51
C LYS A 407 7.60 37.99 -9.99
N ALA A 408 6.53 37.35 -9.52
CA ALA A 408 6.25 37.24 -8.09
C ALA A 408 7.33 36.44 -7.32
N LEU A 409 8.00 35.49 -7.98
CA LEU A 409 9.10 34.71 -7.41
C LEU A 409 10.49 35.35 -7.62
N ASN A 410 10.58 36.57 -8.19
CA ASN A 410 11.84 37.28 -8.48
C ASN A 410 12.83 36.44 -9.32
N THR A 411 12.34 35.70 -10.30
CA THR A 411 13.19 34.91 -11.21
C THR A 411 13.45 35.69 -12.52
N THR A 412 14.44 35.26 -13.29
CA THR A 412 14.77 35.93 -14.56
C THR A 412 13.79 35.52 -15.65
N PHE A 413 13.03 36.49 -16.18
CA PHE A 413 12.06 36.26 -17.25
C PHE A 413 12.69 36.39 -18.64
N LYS A 414 12.37 35.45 -19.53
CA LYS A 414 12.64 35.52 -20.98
C LYS A 414 11.40 35.08 -21.75
N GLU A 415 11.15 35.80 -22.86
CA GLU A 415 10.10 35.45 -23.82
C GLU A 415 10.71 35.20 -25.20
N ILE A 416 10.27 34.13 -25.86
CA ILE A 416 10.70 33.76 -27.20
C ILE A 416 9.50 33.26 -27.99
N ASP A 417 9.04 33.97 -28.99
CA ASP A 417 8.00 33.51 -29.92
C ASP A 417 8.58 32.43 -30.85
N ILE A 418 8.06 31.19 -30.74
CA ILE A 418 8.51 30.04 -31.53
C ILE A 418 7.82 29.93 -32.89
N LYS A 419 6.74 30.68 -33.15
CA LYS A 419 5.94 30.55 -34.37
C LYS A 419 6.78 30.72 -35.65
N PRO A 420 7.66 31.75 -35.78
CA PRO A 420 8.46 31.92 -37.00
C PRO A 420 9.39 30.73 -37.27
N ALA A 421 10.03 30.19 -36.22
CA ALA A 421 10.92 29.03 -36.34
C ALA A 421 10.14 27.77 -36.74
N CYS A 422 8.99 27.51 -36.11
CA CYS A 422 8.12 26.38 -36.44
C CYS A 422 7.60 26.46 -37.89
N LEU A 423 7.15 27.62 -38.37
CA LEU A 423 6.70 27.80 -39.76
C LEU A 423 7.85 27.55 -40.74
N ARG A 424 9.04 28.05 -40.43
CA ARG A 424 10.22 27.81 -41.26
C ARG A 424 10.55 26.30 -41.32
N HIS A 425 10.57 25.65 -40.17
CA HIS A 425 10.84 24.21 -40.08
C HIS A 425 9.79 23.37 -40.87
N MET A 426 8.50 23.70 -40.70
CA MET A 426 7.43 22.99 -41.45
C MET A 426 7.62 23.17 -42.95
N SER A 427 7.93 24.39 -43.43
CA SER A 427 8.24 24.66 -44.83
C SER A 427 9.45 23.84 -45.34
N ASP A 428 10.51 23.73 -44.54
CA ASP A 428 11.75 23.00 -44.92
C ASP A 428 11.51 21.50 -45.07
N ILE A 429 10.59 20.91 -44.27
CA ILE A 429 10.21 19.47 -44.35
C ILE A 429 9.04 19.24 -45.31
N GLY A 430 8.48 20.29 -45.96
CA GLY A 430 7.36 20.17 -46.87
C GLY A 430 6.01 19.87 -46.19
N HIS A 431 5.84 20.24 -44.92
CA HIS A 431 4.59 20.08 -44.16
C HIS A 431 3.75 21.36 -44.30
N ASP A 432 2.46 21.16 -44.60
CA ASP A 432 1.50 22.25 -44.65
C ASP A 432 1.10 22.72 -43.23
N SER A 433 1.34 23.96 -42.90
CA SER A 433 1.04 24.55 -41.59
C SER A 433 -0.45 24.59 -41.23
N ASP A 434 -1.35 24.40 -42.21
CA ASP A 434 -2.80 24.36 -41.99
C ASP A 434 -3.25 22.93 -41.59
N ILE A 435 -2.38 21.91 -41.70
CA ILE A 435 -2.63 20.53 -41.26
C ILE A 435 -2.19 20.39 -39.81
N HIS A 436 -3.14 20.43 -38.89
CA HIS A 436 -2.90 20.33 -37.43
C HIS A 436 -2.81 18.88 -36.95
N ASP A 437 -1.84 18.13 -37.46
CA ASP A 437 -1.55 16.73 -37.13
C ASP A 437 -0.43 16.60 -36.07
N ILE A 438 0.03 15.36 -35.84
CA ILE A 438 1.11 15.04 -34.89
C ILE A 438 2.44 15.73 -35.28
N THR A 439 2.69 16.02 -36.56
CA THR A 439 3.89 16.73 -37.03
C THR A 439 3.86 18.17 -36.59
N TYR A 440 2.69 18.83 -36.77
CA TYR A 440 2.44 20.18 -36.30
C TYR A 440 2.63 20.34 -34.79
N GLU A 441 2.08 19.41 -33.99
CA GLU A 441 2.24 19.43 -32.53
C GLU A 441 3.71 19.19 -32.13
N ASN A 442 4.35 18.17 -32.68
CA ASN A 442 5.72 17.78 -32.32
C ASN A 442 6.78 18.80 -32.73
N THR A 443 6.57 19.55 -33.83
CA THR A 443 7.46 20.63 -34.25
C THR A 443 7.57 21.70 -33.16
N GLN A 444 6.46 22.16 -32.62
CA GLN A 444 6.44 23.14 -31.55
C GLN A 444 7.12 22.61 -30.26
N ALA A 445 6.85 21.38 -29.88
CA ALA A 445 7.43 20.78 -28.68
C ALA A 445 8.96 20.68 -28.79
N ARG A 446 9.49 20.26 -29.96
CA ARG A 446 10.94 20.14 -30.19
C ARG A 446 11.63 21.48 -30.27
N GLU A 447 11.00 22.49 -30.89
CA GLU A 447 11.54 23.83 -30.94
C GLU A 447 11.73 24.42 -29.54
N ARG A 448 10.74 24.25 -28.65
CA ARG A 448 10.86 24.67 -27.25
C ARG A 448 12.03 24.00 -26.56
N THR A 449 12.20 22.69 -26.72
CA THR A 449 13.29 21.95 -26.08
C THR A 449 14.66 22.34 -26.61
N GLN A 450 14.80 22.54 -27.92
CA GLN A 450 16.04 23.01 -28.53
C GLN A 450 16.46 24.36 -27.96
N ILE A 451 15.54 25.33 -27.93
CA ILE A 451 15.79 26.68 -27.36
C ILE A 451 16.25 26.57 -25.89
N LEU A 452 15.58 25.75 -25.07
CA LEU A 452 15.90 25.60 -23.65
C LEU A 452 17.29 24.98 -23.44
N MET A 453 17.66 23.97 -24.24
CA MET A 453 18.99 23.36 -24.21
C MET A 453 20.08 24.37 -24.59
N ASP A 454 19.87 25.13 -25.65
CA ASP A 454 20.84 26.14 -26.13
C ASP A 454 20.98 27.32 -25.16
N ILE A 455 19.88 27.75 -24.53
CA ILE A 455 19.96 28.74 -23.46
C ILE A 455 20.74 28.24 -22.28
N SER A 456 20.53 26.95 -21.87
CA SER A 456 21.26 26.33 -20.77
C SER A 456 22.77 26.33 -21.04
N ASN A 457 23.20 25.99 -22.25
CA ASN A 457 24.59 26.06 -22.67
C ASN A 457 25.12 27.50 -22.66
N LYS A 458 24.35 28.45 -23.22
CA LYS A 458 24.74 29.87 -23.32
C LYS A 458 24.97 30.52 -21.96
N VAL A 459 24.12 30.19 -20.96
CA VAL A 459 24.19 30.81 -19.63
C VAL A 459 25.05 30.01 -18.63
N GLY A 460 25.56 28.85 -19.01
CA GLY A 460 26.27 27.94 -18.11
C GLY A 460 25.31 27.44 -16.99
N GLY A 461 24.17 26.90 -17.38
CA GLY A 461 23.14 26.43 -16.48
C GLY A 461 22.71 24.99 -16.76
N ILE A 462 21.77 24.48 -15.96
CA ILE A 462 21.15 23.17 -16.13
C ILE A 462 19.71 23.31 -16.58
N LEU A 463 19.27 22.54 -17.58
CA LEU A 463 17.86 22.48 -17.96
C LEU A 463 17.10 21.58 -17.00
N VAL A 464 16.11 22.16 -16.31
CA VAL A 464 15.21 21.45 -15.39
C VAL A 464 13.97 20.97 -16.15
N GLY A 465 13.72 19.66 -16.09
CA GLY A 465 12.55 19.03 -16.70
C GLY A 465 11.32 19.14 -15.83
N THR A 466 10.19 19.37 -16.49
CA THR A 466 8.90 19.56 -15.84
C THR A 466 7.96 18.36 -15.93
N GLY A 467 8.23 17.40 -16.84
CA GLY A 467 7.37 16.23 -17.07
C GLY A 467 7.14 15.39 -15.82
N ASP A 468 5.92 14.98 -15.60
CA ASP A 468 5.48 14.21 -14.43
C ASP A 468 5.42 12.70 -14.69
N LEU A 469 5.21 11.93 -13.62
CA LEU A 469 5.17 10.46 -13.66
C LEU A 469 4.00 9.93 -14.50
N SER A 470 2.84 10.57 -14.47
CA SER A 470 1.64 10.13 -15.21
C SER A 470 1.81 10.29 -16.72
N GLU A 471 2.41 11.40 -17.14
CA GLU A 471 2.75 11.66 -18.56
C GLU A 471 3.78 10.64 -19.06
N LEU A 472 4.80 10.35 -18.24
CA LEU A 472 5.80 9.35 -18.57
C LEU A 472 5.20 7.93 -18.64
N ALA A 473 4.26 7.59 -17.77
CA ALA A 473 3.57 6.30 -17.80
C ALA A 473 2.74 6.11 -19.08
N LEU A 474 1.94 7.13 -19.43
CA LEU A 474 1.07 7.11 -20.61
C LEU A 474 1.81 7.43 -21.91
N GLY A 475 3.10 7.83 -21.83
CA GLY A 475 3.85 8.34 -22.97
C GLY A 475 3.21 9.59 -23.59
N TRP A 476 2.52 10.40 -22.77
CA TRP A 476 1.88 11.64 -23.19
C TRP A 476 2.89 12.79 -23.19
N CYS A 477 3.90 12.63 -24.01
CA CYS A 477 4.98 13.58 -24.23
C CYS A 477 5.53 13.37 -25.64
N THR A 478 6.10 14.40 -26.23
CA THR A 478 6.79 14.30 -27.52
C THR A 478 8.19 13.73 -27.33
N TYR A 479 8.48 12.63 -28.03
CA TYR A 479 9.81 12.02 -28.01
C TYR A 479 10.88 13.03 -28.45
N ASN A 480 11.95 13.11 -27.65
CA ASN A 480 13.06 14.06 -27.84
C ASN A 480 12.60 15.53 -27.77
N ALA A 481 11.62 15.83 -26.91
CA ALA A 481 11.14 17.18 -26.63
C ALA A 481 10.88 17.38 -25.13
N ASP A 482 9.64 17.56 -24.72
CA ASP A 482 9.23 17.90 -23.36
C ASP A 482 9.59 16.85 -22.29
N HIS A 483 9.80 15.58 -22.68
CA HIS A 483 10.28 14.55 -21.76
C HIS A 483 11.81 14.57 -21.54
N MET A 484 12.56 15.37 -22.31
CA MET A 484 14.01 15.47 -22.23
C MET A 484 14.45 16.69 -21.43
N SER A 485 15.42 16.51 -20.56
CA SER A 485 16.05 17.57 -19.77
C SER A 485 17.39 17.10 -19.25
N MET A 486 18.09 17.97 -18.54
CA MET A 486 19.34 17.60 -17.85
C MET A 486 19.06 17.05 -16.45
N TYR A 487 17.91 17.41 -15.85
CA TYR A 487 17.42 16.85 -14.58
C TYR A 487 15.91 17.04 -14.45
N GLY A 488 15.15 15.93 -14.30
CA GLY A 488 13.68 15.93 -14.22
C GLY A 488 13.19 15.95 -12.78
N VAL A 489 12.78 17.09 -12.24
CA VAL A 489 12.40 17.20 -10.81
C VAL A 489 11.05 16.56 -10.49
N ASN A 490 10.14 16.42 -11.46
CA ASN A 490 8.80 15.85 -11.27
C ASN A 490 8.69 14.39 -11.76
N CYS A 491 9.77 13.76 -12.23
CA CYS A 491 9.73 12.47 -12.93
C CYS A 491 9.14 11.30 -12.13
N SER A 492 9.02 11.43 -10.82
CA SER A 492 8.39 10.43 -9.95
C SER A 492 7.17 10.99 -9.17
N VAL A 493 6.65 12.14 -9.57
CA VAL A 493 5.48 12.79 -8.98
C VAL A 493 4.31 12.68 -9.97
N PRO A 494 3.24 11.91 -9.68
CA PRO A 494 2.11 11.79 -10.61
C PRO A 494 1.23 13.04 -10.60
N LYS A 495 0.41 13.22 -11.64
CA LYS A 495 -0.42 14.41 -11.86
C LYS A 495 -1.33 14.77 -10.68
N THR A 496 -1.91 13.77 -10.03
CA THR A 496 -2.75 13.96 -8.83
C THR A 496 -1.94 14.55 -7.67
N LEU A 497 -0.71 14.10 -7.50
CA LEU A 497 0.20 14.59 -6.46
C LEU A 497 0.78 15.97 -6.83
N VAL A 498 1.08 16.23 -8.11
CA VAL A 498 1.48 17.59 -8.60
C VAL A 498 0.42 18.61 -8.18
N ARG A 499 -0.85 18.35 -8.50
CA ARG A 499 -1.98 19.21 -8.13
C ARG A 499 -2.08 19.42 -6.61
N HIS A 500 -1.87 18.36 -5.84
CA HIS A 500 -1.91 18.41 -4.38
C HIS A 500 -0.76 19.26 -3.79
N LEU A 501 0.46 19.12 -4.31
CA LEU A 501 1.63 19.88 -3.86
C LEU A 501 1.51 21.37 -4.21
N VAL A 502 1.03 21.71 -5.42
CA VAL A 502 0.79 23.10 -5.80
C VAL A 502 -0.27 23.74 -4.90
N ARG A 503 -1.33 23.02 -4.54
CA ARG A 503 -2.33 23.50 -3.57
C ARG A 503 -1.74 23.71 -2.19
N PHE A 504 -0.93 22.76 -1.71
CA PHE A 504 -0.25 22.86 -0.44
C PHE A 504 0.69 24.07 -0.35
N GLU A 505 1.44 24.37 -1.42
CA GLU A 505 2.28 25.56 -1.48
C GLU A 505 1.43 26.84 -1.55
N ALA A 506 0.29 26.82 -2.26
CA ALA A 506 -0.62 27.97 -2.30
C ALA A 506 -1.18 28.31 -0.90
N GLU A 507 -1.49 27.31 -0.09
CA GLU A 507 -1.98 27.49 1.29
C GLU A 507 -0.91 28.02 2.26
N LYS A 508 0.38 27.87 1.92
CA LYS A 508 1.52 28.37 2.72
C LYS A 508 2.02 29.75 2.33
N LEU A 509 1.73 30.16 1.10
CA LEU A 509 2.19 31.42 0.53
C LEU A 509 1.02 32.40 0.52
N ASP A 510 1.21 33.57 1.13
CA ASP A 510 0.18 34.60 1.22
C ASP A 510 0.22 35.56 0.01
N GLY A 511 -0.92 36.21 -0.26
CA GLY A 511 -1.01 37.34 -1.16
C GLY A 511 -1.02 37.02 -2.66
N GLU A 512 -0.17 37.65 -3.44
CA GLU A 512 -0.19 37.58 -4.91
C GLU A 512 0.15 36.15 -5.41
N ILE A 513 1.13 35.49 -4.79
CA ILE A 513 1.57 34.15 -5.20
C ILE A 513 0.46 33.13 -4.97
N GLU A 514 -0.22 33.17 -3.83
CA GLU A 514 -1.38 32.32 -3.54
C GLU A 514 -2.43 32.41 -4.65
N GLN A 515 -2.81 33.65 -5.03
CA GLN A 515 -3.84 33.87 -6.04
C GLN A 515 -3.42 33.35 -7.42
N ILE A 516 -2.16 33.48 -7.78
CA ILE A 516 -1.64 32.94 -9.04
C ILE A 516 -1.70 31.40 -9.02
N LEU A 517 -1.25 30.77 -7.93
CA LEU A 517 -1.28 29.30 -7.80
C LEU A 517 -2.71 28.75 -7.83
N LEU A 518 -3.68 29.44 -7.21
CA LEU A 518 -5.09 29.05 -7.28
C LEU A 518 -5.65 29.15 -8.71
N ARG A 519 -5.25 30.16 -9.51
CA ARG A 519 -5.62 30.23 -10.93
C ARG A 519 -4.98 29.13 -11.75
N VAL A 520 -3.72 28.77 -11.49
CA VAL A 520 -3.06 27.62 -12.13
C VAL A 520 -3.81 26.33 -11.83
N LEU A 521 -4.25 26.12 -10.57
CA LEU A 521 -5.04 24.95 -10.15
C LEU A 521 -6.41 24.86 -10.85
N ALA A 522 -7.02 26.00 -11.18
CA ALA A 522 -8.29 26.08 -11.88
C ALA A 522 -8.16 25.88 -13.40
N THR A 523 -6.94 25.98 -13.95
CA THR A 523 -6.69 25.82 -15.39
C THR A 523 -6.79 24.34 -15.82
N PRO A 524 -7.55 24.01 -16.88
CA PRO A 524 -7.60 22.65 -17.41
C PRO A 524 -6.23 22.17 -17.91
N VAL A 525 -5.94 20.88 -17.72
CA VAL A 525 -4.71 20.27 -18.23
C VAL A 525 -4.78 20.14 -19.76
N SER A 526 -3.84 20.78 -20.46
CA SER A 526 -3.77 20.77 -21.92
C SER A 526 -2.31 20.85 -22.40
N PRO A 527 -1.95 20.19 -23.51
CA PRO A 527 -0.63 20.33 -24.10
C PRO A 527 -0.42 21.68 -24.83
N GLU A 528 -1.49 22.47 -25.05
CA GLU A 528 -1.47 23.80 -25.70
C GLU A 528 -0.69 23.84 -27.03
N LEU A 529 -0.86 22.81 -27.86
CA LEU A 529 -0.19 22.69 -29.15
C LEU A 529 -1.11 23.00 -30.33
N LEU A 530 -2.44 22.89 -30.15
CA LEU A 530 -3.44 23.24 -31.15
C LEU A 530 -3.99 24.66 -30.89
N PRO A 531 -4.32 25.42 -31.96
CA PRO A 531 -4.93 26.74 -31.81
C PRO A 531 -6.18 26.71 -30.90
N PRO A 532 -6.42 27.72 -30.08
CA PRO A 532 -7.63 27.83 -29.27
C PRO A 532 -8.90 27.90 -30.15
N ASP A 533 -10.07 27.71 -29.52
CA ASP A 533 -11.36 27.90 -30.21
C ASP A 533 -11.62 29.37 -30.54
N GLU A 534 -12.75 29.65 -31.24
CA GLU A 534 -13.14 31.01 -31.65
C GLU A 534 -13.34 31.98 -30.47
N ASN A 535 -13.50 31.47 -29.25
CA ASN A 535 -13.67 32.23 -28.02
C ASN A 535 -12.36 32.34 -27.19
N GLY A 536 -11.23 31.85 -27.72
CA GLY A 536 -9.94 31.86 -27.04
C GLY A 536 -9.77 30.76 -25.96
N ASN A 537 -10.68 29.79 -25.87
CA ASN A 537 -10.60 28.72 -24.90
C ASN A 537 -9.73 27.56 -25.41
N ILE A 538 -9.21 26.78 -24.46
CA ILE A 538 -8.45 25.56 -24.72
C ILE A 538 -9.33 24.55 -25.48
N LYS A 539 -8.99 24.28 -26.75
CA LYS A 539 -9.71 23.32 -27.61
C LYS A 539 -9.41 21.87 -27.29
N GLN A 540 -8.20 21.58 -26.84
CA GLN A 540 -7.72 20.21 -26.60
C GLN A 540 -7.49 20.00 -25.11
N LYS A 541 -8.41 19.32 -24.41
CA LYS A 541 -8.18 18.86 -23.05
C LYS A 541 -7.57 17.46 -23.11
N THR A 542 -6.51 17.24 -22.35
CA THR A 542 -5.81 15.95 -22.29
C THR A 542 -6.75 14.83 -21.82
N GLU A 543 -7.57 15.13 -20.81
CA GLU A 543 -8.48 14.13 -20.23
C GLU A 543 -9.63 13.71 -21.16
N ASP A 544 -9.99 14.51 -22.16
CA ASP A 544 -10.97 14.12 -23.19
C ASP A 544 -10.45 12.98 -24.09
N LYS A 545 -9.13 12.89 -24.27
CA LYS A 545 -8.48 11.84 -25.09
C LYS A 545 -8.01 10.65 -24.26
N LEU A 546 -7.56 10.89 -23.05
CA LEU A 546 -6.94 9.86 -22.19
C LEU A 546 -7.90 9.30 -21.15
N GLY A 547 -8.92 10.05 -20.75
CA GLY A 547 -9.63 9.85 -19.49
C GLY A 547 -8.94 10.54 -18.31
N PRO A 548 -9.55 10.51 -17.12
CA PRO A 548 -9.08 11.25 -15.95
C PRO A 548 -7.73 10.76 -15.44
N TYR A 549 -6.81 11.68 -15.18
CA TYR A 549 -5.50 11.32 -14.60
C TYR A 549 -5.60 10.60 -13.25
N GLU A 550 -6.61 10.91 -12.44
CA GLU A 550 -6.80 10.23 -11.16
C GLU A 550 -7.01 8.72 -11.30
N VAL A 551 -7.69 8.29 -12.37
CA VAL A 551 -7.91 6.87 -12.68
C VAL A 551 -6.61 6.23 -13.20
N HIS A 552 -5.87 6.93 -14.06
CA HIS A 552 -4.58 6.45 -14.55
C HIS A 552 -3.54 6.35 -13.45
N ASP A 553 -3.49 7.31 -12.53
CA ASP A 553 -2.59 7.27 -11.36
C ASP A 553 -2.94 6.10 -10.42
N PHE A 554 -4.24 5.83 -10.23
CA PHE A 554 -4.69 4.66 -9.49
C PHE A 554 -4.19 3.36 -10.16
N TYR A 555 -4.37 3.21 -11.47
CA TYR A 555 -3.88 2.06 -12.21
C TYR A 555 -2.36 1.93 -12.13
N LEU A 556 -1.66 3.03 -12.34
CA LEU A 556 -0.20 3.08 -12.29
C LEU A 556 0.34 2.60 -10.94
N TYR A 557 -0.26 3.06 -9.84
CA TYR A 557 0.16 2.68 -8.50
C TYR A 557 0.06 1.17 -8.27
N TYR A 558 -1.12 0.61 -8.45
CA TYR A 558 -1.36 -0.81 -8.15
C TYR A 558 -0.70 -1.74 -9.17
N PHE A 559 -0.65 -1.33 -10.44
CA PHE A 559 0.02 -2.09 -11.48
C PHE A 559 1.53 -2.21 -11.24
N LEU A 560 2.20 -1.11 -10.93
CA LEU A 560 3.65 -1.11 -10.71
C LEU A 560 4.05 -1.57 -9.32
N ARG A 561 3.33 -1.09 -8.29
CA ARG A 561 3.71 -1.36 -6.91
C ARG A 561 3.49 -2.81 -6.49
N PHE A 562 2.40 -3.42 -6.97
CA PHE A 562 1.98 -4.75 -6.54
C PHE A 562 1.85 -5.77 -7.69
N GLY A 563 1.98 -5.36 -8.94
CA GLY A 563 1.75 -6.26 -10.09
C GLY A 563 0.32 -6.75 -10.18
N THR A 564 -0.63 -5.94 -9.73
CA THR A 564 -2.05 -6.30 -9.65
C THR A 564 -2.60 -6.68 -11.02
N LYS A 565 -3.27 -7.84 -11.10
CA LYS A 565 -3.90 -8.33 -12.33
C LYS A 565 -4.96 -7.35 -12.83
N PRO A 566 -5.11 -7.17 -14.15
CA PRO A 566 -6.05 -6.19 -14.72
C PRO A 566 -7.48 -6.34 -14.23
N GLN A 567 -8.00 -7.55 -14.11
CA GLN A 567 -9.36 -7.81 -13.61
C GLN A 567 -9.54 -7.33 -12.15
N LYS A 568 -8.58 -7.67 -11.28
CA LYS A 568 -8.56 -7.20 -9.88
C LYS A 568 -8.41 -5.68 -9.82
N LEU A 569 -7.58 -5.11 -10.68
CA LEU A 569 -7.38 -3.67 -10.77
C LEU A 569 -8.67 -2.94 -11.19
N LEU A 570 -9.44 -3.50 -12.14
CA LEU A 570 -10.75 -2.99 -12.51
C LEU A 570 -11.73 -3.04 -11.34
N PHE A 571 -11.82 -4.17 -10.62
CA PHE A 571 -12.64 -4.30 -9.42
C PHE A 571 -12.29 -3.24 -8.36
N MET A 572 -10.99 -3.09 -8.06
CA MET A 572 -10.54 -2.10 -7.08
C MET A 572 -10.89 -0.67 -7.51
N ALA A 573 -10.74 -0.34 -8.79
CA ALA A 573 -11.11 0.96 -9.35
C ALA A 573 -12.62 1.20 -9.28
N SER A 574 -13.44 0.20 -9.60
CA SER A 574 -14.91 0.30 -9.51
C SER A 574 -15.37 0.61 -8.08
N ARG A 575 -14.69 0.08 -7.07
CA ARG A 575 -14.95 0.42 -5.66
C ARG A 575 -14.43 1.81 -5.28
N ALA A 576 -13.19 2.14 -5.70
CA ALA A 576 -12.55 3.42 -5.38
C ALA A 576 -13.30 4.62 -5.98
N PHE A 577 -13.83 4.48 -7.18
CA PHE A 577 -14.51 5.54 -7.92
C PHE A 577 -16.03 5.31 -8.02
N SER A 578 -16.60 4.54 -7.10
CA SER A 578 -18.04 4.27 -7.06
C SER A 578 -18.86 5.57 -7.06
N GLY A 579 -19.89 5.62 -7.90
CA GLY A 579 -20.74 6.81 -8.05
C GLY A 579 -20.14 7.96 -8.87
N LYS A 580 -18.85 7.86 -9.29
CA LYS A 580 -18.19 8.88 -10.12
C LYS A 580 -18.05 8.43 -11.58
N TYR A 581 -17.69 7.18 -11.82
CA TYR A 581 -17.50 6.60 -13.16
C TYR A 581 -18.19 5.25 -13.26
N SER A 582 -18.66 4.89 -14.48
CA SER A 582 -19.20 3.55 -14.73
C SER A 582 -18.06 2.53 -14.89
N GLU A 583 -18.39 1.25 -14.67
CA GLU A 583 -17.42 0.16 -14.86
C GLU A 583 -16.92 0.07 -16.29
N GLU A 584 -17.80 0.34 -17.28
CA GLU A 584 -17.44 0.36 -18.69
C GLU A 584 -16.40 1.45 -19.00
N GLN A 585 -16.58 2.65 -18.44
CA GLN A 585 -15.60 3.74 -18.57
C GLN A 585 -14.25 3.35 -17.94
N LEU A 586 -14.28 2.82 -16.72
CA LEU A 586 -13.06 2.36 -16.04
C LEU A 586 -12.36 1.25 -16.83
N LYS A 587 -13.12 0.31 -17.39
CA LYS A 587 -12.59 -0.77 -18.23
C LYS A 587 -11.95 -0.25 -19.52
N GLU A 588 -12.58 0.73 -20.17
CA GLU A 588 -12.04 1.36 -21.37
C GLU A 588 -10.71 2.07 -21.05
N TRP A 589 -10.68 2.87 -19.98
CA TRP A 589 -9.45 3.58 -19.56
C TRP A 589 -8.35 2.62 -19.06
N LEU A 590 -8.69 1.48 -18.46
CA LEU A 590 -7.70 0.48 -18.11
C LEU A 590 -7.06 -0.14 -19.36
N ARG A 591 -7.86 -0.47 -20.39
CA ARG A 591 -7.33 -0.94 -21.66
C ARG A 591 -6.45 0.11 -22.34
N LEU A 592 -6.86 1.36 -22.31
CA LEU A 592 -6.07 2.48 -22.83
C LEU A 592 -4.76 2.64 -22.06
N PHE A 593 -4.81 2.61 -20.71
CA PHE A 593 -3.63 2.66 -19.85
C PHE A 593 -2.63 1.57 -20.21
N ILE A 594 -3.05 0.31 -20.22
CA ILE A 594 -2.19 -0.83 -20.55
C ILE A 594 -1.56 -0.64 -21.93
N LYS A 595 -2.35 -0.38 -22.96
CA LYS A 595 -1.87 -0.17 -24.33
C LYS A 595 -0.83 0.93 -24.39
N ARG A 596 -1.14 2.12 -23.85
CA ARG A 596 -0.23 3.27 -23.86
C ARG A 596 1.03 3.03 -23.05
N PHE A 597 0.89 2.40 -21.89
CA PHE A 597 2.03 2.08 -21.03
C PHE A 597 3.06 1.20 -21.77
N PHE A 598 2.62 0.17 -22.47
CA PHE A 598 3.51 -0.74 -23.21
C PHE A 598 4.12 -0.07 -24.44
N ILE A 599 3.32 0.48 -25.34
CA ILE A 599 3.82 1.06 -26.59
C ILE A 599 4.72 2.28 -26.40
N SER A 600 4.67 2.91 -25.24
CA SER A 600 5.46 4.10 -24.91
C SER A 600 6.78 3.81 -24.20
N GLN A 601 7.13 2.53 -23.99
CA GLN A 601 8.36 2.17 -23.28
C GLN A 601 9.62 2.74 -23.90
N PHE A 602 9.71 2.81 -25.22
CA PHE A 602 10.88 3.37 -25.91
C PHE A 602 11.17 4.83 -25.49
N LYS A 603 10.13 5.60 -25.14
CA LYS A 603 10.28 6.96 -24.62
C LYS A 603 10.93 6.96 -23.23
N ARG A 604 10.58 5.99 -22.39
CA ARG A 604 11.12 5.86 -21.03
C ARG A 604 12.55 5.34 -20.97
N SER A 605 13.00 4.64 -22.00
CA SER A 605 14.38 4.10 -22.07
C SER A 605 15.46 5.17 -22.01
N CYS A 606 15.15 6.42 -22.38
CA CYS A 606 16.10 7.55 -22.41
C CYS A 606 15.74 8.65 -21.37
N LEU A 607 14.99 8.32 -20.33
CA LEU A 607 14.59 9.32 -19.32
C LEU A 607 15.80 9.97 -18.63
N PRO A 608 15.76 11.29 -18.43
CA PRO A 608 16.72 12.03 -17.62
C PRO A 608 16.78 11.49 -16.18
N ASP A 609 17.88 11.83 -15.50
CA ASP A 609 17.95 11.64 -14.05
C ASP A 609 16.93 12.51 -13.33
N GLY A 610 16.44 12.04 -12.20
CA GLY A 610 15.53 12.78 -11.33
C GLY A 610 15.31 12.05 -10.01
N PRO A 611 14.75 12.73 -8.99
CA PRO A 611 14.59 12.19 -7.67
C PRO A 611 13.40 11.22 -7.60
N LYS A 612 13.56 10.12 -6.87
CA LYS A 612 12.46 9.24 -6.50
C LYS A 612 11.83 9.73 -5.19
N VAL A 613 10.55 10.12 -5.23
CA VAL A 613 9.84 10.65 -4.04
C VAL A 613 8.94 9.65 -3.34
N GLY A 614 8.50 8.61 -4.02
CA GLY A 614 7.57 7.61 -3.50
C GLY A 614 7.98 6.17 -3.83
N SER A 615 7.10 5.21 -3.53
CA SER A 615 7.34 3.78 -3.78
C SER A 615 7.28 3.39 -5.26
N VAL A 616 6.75 4.24 -6.13
CA VAL A 616 6.60 4.00 -7.58
C VAL A 616 7.42 5.02 -8.36
N SER A 617 8.21 4.55 -9.30
CA SER A 617 8.99 5.35 -10.26
C SER A 617 9.15 4.56 -11.56
N LEU A 618 9.46 5.26 -12.65
CA LEU A 618 9.66 4.69 -13.98
C LEU A 618 11.11 4.83 -14.48
N SER A 619 12.06 5.12 -13.56
CA SER A 619 13.46 5.21 -13.94
C SER A 619 13.97 3.89 -14.53
N PRO A 620 14.50 3.88 -15.78
CA PRO A 620 15.00 2.67 -16.41
C PRO A 620 16.29 2.15 -15.75
N ARG A 621 16.93 2.95 -14.89
CA ARG A 621 18.19 2.61 -14.22
C ARG A 621 17.99 1.71 -13.00
N GLY A 622 16.83 1.76 -12.35
CA GLY A 622 16.63 1.01 -11.11
C GLY A 622 15.21 0.52 -10.85
N ASP A 623 14.19 1.32 -11.15
CA ASP A 623 12.83 1.04 -10.67
C ASP A 623 12.02 0.11 -11.58
N PHE A 624 11.96 0.41 -12.89
CA PHE A 624 11.18 -0.38 -13.82
C PHE A 624 11.92 -0.60 -15.14
N ARG A 625 12.20 -1.86 -15.45
CA ARG A 625 12.92 -2.27 -16.65
C ARG A 625 12.02 -3.16 -17.49
N MET A 626 11.57 -2.65 -18.62
CA MET A 626 10.73 -3.38 -19.56
C MET A 626 11.36 -3.26 -20.95
N PRO A 627 11.40 -4.34 -21.77
CA PRO A 627 11.79 -4.22 -23.17
C PRO A 627 10.79 -3.34 -23.94
N SER A 628 11.30 -2.54 -24.89
CA SER A 628 10.48 -1.58 -25.63
C SER A 628 9.51 -2.23 -26.63
N ASP A 629 9.73 -3.48 -26.92
CA ASP A 629 8.98 -4.32 -27.87
C ASP A 629 8.13 -5.40 -27.16
N ALA A 630 7.88 -5.23 -25.86
CA ALA A 630 7.01 -6.13 -25.12
C ALA A 630 5.57 -6.03 -25.59
N GLU A 631 4.93 -7.20 -25.78
CA GLU A 631 3.52 -7.33 -26.14
C GLU A 631 2.61 -7.25 -24.90
N PHE A 632 1.42 -6.67 -25.05
CA PHE A 632 0.49 -6.44 -23.94
C PHE A 632 -0.78 -7.30 -23.98
N THR A 633 -0.85 -8.27 -24.90
CA THR A 633 -2.03 -9.11 -25.13
C THR A 633 -2.48 -9.84 -23.87
N GLU A 634 -1.54 -10.31 -23.05
CA GLU A 634 -1.85 -11.02 -21.79
C GLU A 634 -2.60 -10.13 -20.78
N TRP A 635 -2.26 -8.84 -20.74
CA TRP A 635 -2.91 -7.88 -19.82
C TRP A 635 -4.27 -7.38 -20.31
N LEU A 636 -4.69 -7.72 -21.53
CA LEU A 636 -6.02 -7.36 -22.06
C LEU A 636 -7.07 -8.48 -21.92
N LYS A 637 -6.71 -9.62 -21.35
CA LYS A 637 -7.61 -10.77 -21.13
C LYS A 637 -8.44 -10.59 -19.84
N PHE A 638 -9.33 -9.55 -19.79
CA PHE A 638 -10.21 -9.28 -18.66
C PHE A 638 -11.54 -8.65 -19.09
#